data_53221820f8968364e71fc738052d15b2
#
_entry.id   53221820f8968364e71fc738052d15b2
#
_cell.length_a   1.000
_cell.length_b   1.000
_cell.length_c   1.000
_cell.angle_alpha   90.00
_cell.angle_beta   90.00
_cell.angle_gamma   90.00
#
_symmetry.space_group_name_H-M   'P 1'
#
loop_
_entity.id
_entity.type
_entity.pdbx_description
1 polymer ?
#
loop_
_entity_poly.entity_id
_entity_poly.type
_entity_poly.pdbx_seq_one_letter_code
_entity_poly.pdbx_strand_id
1 'polypeptide(L)'
;MKNKIFKVSSYAVFAAMLAISFAGCSSSSSSTPVASIPPTVQVKDTSGAVIAGATVYAIPSADVTAIATQPISLDGATGLYTAAAKKVDEPLEDLINGNYTPTGSGVATYQSGVTGVDGKVALASLPTNSTTYFLYVKPAASDTGHLPGGSLCRTAVTGASLANMVTAVKISTVQSASATYIGSSACIGCHASYATEKKTLHKLGIMVPKSPSALQDVSKFQGATDDENFYAGLNKFETGATVYYYTTGVTTTTGSFKTLSTPPTGTVTVYFTLVLSKVGGVYKAQFNNIKTPTDPNSGMVYDVALTYGGGLHKQRYMTKIGNSIYVIPLQYNPQGSDSSPDAGRTVWVEYNTVSLGWWDTANNVFTLPTTKKYKSFDVFCAGCHYTGYSVAENASGEFVSTAVADANGELHPVAGTKMEMNIGCESCHGPGSEHSAAGGNGKFIVTPKNLSPEREVMLCAACHTRGDSMGTAGTHGSVEALLDTNLKQMKPGTSRADFLANNTSASRNDAKIGDGLWADGKHSQKHHQQATDFIQTKKYRNGTALKTCASCHDVHAPGSDKHQLSGSSDNSLCISCHTTVVVVAHMTAKTGTSMGSSTKCIECHATKTAKSGSGSPTPGMTGASGTNYYQGDISSHRLDVTLKSSISSTNAMPIPYTSGCGSCHSTSGL
;
A
#
# COMPACT_ATOMS: atom_id res chain seq x y z
N MET A 1 -43.63 21.96 6.91
CA MET A 1 -44.47 20.74 6.81
C MET A 1 -44.19 20.06 5.48
N LYS A 2 -43.47 18.93 5.46
CA LYS A 2 -43.59 17.85 4.46
C LYS A 2 -42.55 16.76 4.85
N ASN A 3 -43.06 15.73 5.35
CA ASN A 3 -42.66 14.33 5.51
C ASN A 3 -41.25 13.91 5.08
N LYS A 4 -40.45 13.59 6.07
CA LYS A 4 -39.30 12.65 5.93
C LYS A 4 -39.85 11.23 6.09
N ILE A 5 -39.83 10.47 5.02
CA ILE A 5 -40.10 9.03 5.04
C ILE A 5 -38.79 8.32 5.30
N PHE A 6 -38.74 7.61 6.43
CA PHE A 6 -37.69 6.69 6.81
C PHE A 6 -37.59 5.53 5.81
N LYS A 7 -36.46 5.32 5.22
CA LYS A 7 -36.06 4.01 4.66
C LYS A 7 -35.35 3.21 5.75
N VAL A 8 -36.10 2.38 6.44
CA VAL A 8 -35.56 1.31 7.26
C VAL A 8 -35.13 0.17 6.35
N SER A 9 -33.85 -0.16 6.38
CA SER A 9 -33.23 -1.17 5.56
C SER A 9 -33.64 -2.58 5.98
N SER A 10 -33.99 -3.38 4.99
CA SER A 10 -34.45 -4.75 5.05
C SER A 10 -33.34 -5.75 5.41
N TYR A 11 -32.94 -5.86 6.66
CA TYR A 11 -32.07 -6.93 7.14
C TYR A 11 -32.68 -7.81 8.24
N ALA A 12 -33.97 -7.74 8.46
CA ALA A 12 -34.66 -8.49 9.52
C ALA A 12 -35.60 -9.60 9.03
N VAL A 13 -35.49 -10.08 7.79
CA VAL A 13 -36.44 -11.07 7.22
C VAL A 13 -35.83 -12.46 6.98
N PHE A 14 -34.61 -12.72 7.30
CA PHE A 14 -33.99 -14.05 7.08
C PHE A 14 -33.85 -14.93 8.33
N ALA A 15 -34.34 -14.51 9.49
CA ALA A 15 -34.26 -15.29 10.74
C ALA A 15 -35.58 -15.85 11.26
N ALA A 16 -36.67 -15.71 10.53
CA ALA A 16 -38.01 -16.02 11.05
C ALA A 16 -38.82 -17.04 10.22
N MET A 17 -38.19 -17.91 9.43
CA MET A 17 -38.87 -18.99 8.71
C MET A 17 -38.25 -20.37 8.91
N LEU A 18 -37.94 -20.74 10.13
CA LEU A 18 -37.66 -22.15 10.45
C LEU A 18 -38.21 -22.52 11.85
N ALA A 19 -39.44 -22.21 12.12
CA ALA A 19 -40.18 -22.75 13.27
C ALA A 19 -41.63 -22.98 12.88
N ILE A 20 -41.89 -23.98 12.02
CA ILE A 20 -43.23 -24.55 11.84
C ILE A 20 -43.14 -26.04 12.18
N SER A 21 -43.59 -26.29 13.40
CA SER A 21 -44.37 -27.45 13.86
C SER A 21 -44.15 -28.81 13.14
N PHE A 22 -43.47 -29.74 13.84
CA PHE A 22 -43.75 -31.13 13.73
C PHE A 22 -44.62 -31.59 14.91
N ALA A 23 -45.92 -31.65 14.67
CA ALA A 23 -46.85 -32.37 15.52
C ALA A 23 -47.45 -33.52 14.67
N GLY A 24 -47.03 -34.71 14.93
CA GLY A 24 -47.79 -35.92 14.86
C GLY A 24 -48.10 -36.52 13.49
N CYS A 25 -47.38 -37.59 13.16
CA CYS A 25 -47.97 -38.85 12.73
C CYS A 25 -46.93 -39.97 12.89
N SER A 26 -47.13 -40.84 13.83
CA SER A 26 -46.39 -42.09 13.97
C SER A 26 -46.85 -43.06 12.87
N SER A 27 -46.14 -43.08 11.75
CA SER A 27 -46.12 -44.21 10.86
C SER A 27 -44.69 -44.73 10.79
N SER A 28 -44.48 -45.94 11.26
CA SER A 28 -43.25 -46.68 11.12
C SER A 28 -42.98 -46.97 9.64
N SER A 29 -42.40 -46.00 8.95
CA SER A 29 -41.77 -46.22 7.67
C SER A 29 -40.28 -46.46 7.94
N SER A 30 -39.79 -47.66 7.58
CA SER A 30 -38.40 -47.93 7.47
C SER A 30 -37.76 -46.89 6.52
N SER A 31 -37.25 -45.83 7.08
CA SER A 31 -36.44 -44.89 6.29
C SER A 31 -35.16 -45.61 5.93
N THR A 32 -35.01 -46.00 4.68
CA THR A 32 -33.68 -46.27 4.12
C THR A 32 -32.80 -45.10 4.50
N PRO A 33 -31.62 -45.30 5.13
CA PRO A 33 -30.71 -44.25 5.46
C PRO A 33 -30.43 -43.48 4.16
N VAL A 34 -30.77 -42.22 4.10
CA VAL A 34 -30.32 -41.37 3.01
C VAL A 34 -28.80 -41.44 3.05
N ALA A 35 -28.21 -41.99 2.00
CA ALA A 35 -26.75 -42.10 1.90
C ALA A 35 -26.13 -40.73 2.15
N SER A 36 -25.33 -40.63 3.18
CA SER A 36 -24.68 -39.35 3.51
C SER A 36 -23.77 -38.97 2.34
N ILE A 37 -24.03 -37.82 1.75
CA ILE A 37 -23.18 -37.26 0.68
C ILE A 37 -21.89 -36.82 1.34
N PRO A 38 -20.71 -37.34 0.93
CA PRO A 38 -19.45 -36.84 1.46
C PRO A 38 -19.28 -35.34 1.15
N PRO A 39 -18.52 -34.59 1.97
CA PRO A 39 -18.17 -33.23 1.69
C PRO A 39 -17.68 -33.08 0.24
N THR A 40 -18.43 -32.37 -0.57
CA THR A 40 -18.15 -32.23 -2.01
C THR A 40 -17.91 -30.74 -2.33
N VAL A 41 -16.80 -30.46 -3.00
CA VAL A 41 -16.47 -29.10 -3.47
C VAL A 41 -16.67 -29.05 -4.98
N GLN A 42 -17.33 -27.99 -5.45
CA GLN A 42 -17.41 -27.67 -6.87
C GLN A 42 -16.60 -26.41 -7.15
N VAL A 43 -15.56 -26.53 -7.97
CA VAL A 43 -14.71 -25.43 -8.38
C VAL A 43 -15.26 -24.80 -9.65
N LYS A 44 -15.43 -23.49 -9.61
CA LYS A 44 -15.82 -22.65 -10.73
C LYS A 44 -14.85 -21.47 -10.87
N ASP A 45 -14.75 -20.91 -12.04
CA ASP A 45 -14.09 -19.62 -12.22
C ASP A 45 -15.02 -18.45 -11.86
N THR A 46 -14.51 -17.23 -12.00
CA THR A 46 -15.27 -16.01 -11.75
C THR A 46 -16.47 -15.86 -12.72
N SER A 47 -16.40 -16.43 -13.93
CA SER A 47 -17.50 -16.41 -14.91
C SER A 47 -18.60 -17.44 -14.59
N GLY A 48 -18.31 -18.40 -13.71
CA GLY A 48 -19.20 -19.49 -13.35
C GLY A 48 -18.94 -20.78 -14.12
N ALA A 49 -17.95 -20.82 -15.00
CA ALA A 49 -17.53 -22.04 -15.68
C ALA A 49 -16.90 -23.01 -14.68
N VAL A 50 -17.17 -24.32 -14.84
CA VAL A 50 -16.61 -25.37 -13.99
C VAL A 50 -15.16 -25.62 -14.37
N ILE A 51 -14.31 -25.91 -13.37
CA ILE A 51 -12.88 -26.15 -13.55
C ILE A 51 -12.57 -27.60 -13.27
N ALA A 52 -12.20 -28.33 -14.31
CA ALA A 52 -11.72 -29.70 -14.22
C ALA A 52 -10.20 -29.74 -13.95
N GLY A 53 -9.73 -30.80 -13.29
CA GLY A 53 -8.30 -31.02 -13.05
C GLY A 53 -7.67 -30.15 -11.96
N ALA A 54 -8.43 -29.30 -11.30
CA ALA A 54 -7.95 -28.52 -10.18
C ALA A 54 -7.87 -29.39 -8.91
N THR A 55 -6.81 -29.22 -8.12
CA THR A 55 -6.69 -29.89 -6.82
C THR A 55 -7.29 -28.99 -5.73
N VAL A 56 -8.23 -29.53 -4.97
CA VAL A 56 -8.81 -28.89 -3.79
C VAL A 56 -8.13 -29.46 -2.55
N TYR A 57 -7.62 -28.60 -1.69
CA TYR A 57 -7.04 -28.95 -0.39
C TYR A 57 -7.93 -28.44 0.74
N ALA A 58 -8.15 -29.28 1.76
CA ALA A 58 -8.71 -28.87 3.03
C ALA A 58 -7.56 -28.76 4.04
N ILE A 59 -7.12 -27.54 4.29
CA ILE A 59 -5.99 -27.22 5.17
C ILE A 59 -6.54 -27.01 6.58
N PRO A 60 -6.12 -27.82 7.60
CA PRO A 60 -6.57 -27.61 8.97
C PRO A 60 -6.22 -26.22 9.49
N SER A 61 -7.15 -25.55 10.14
CA SER A 61 -6.90 -24.23 10.74
C SER A 61 -5.83 -24.27 11.84
N ALA A 62 -5.61 -25.42 12.46
CA ALA A 62 -4.53 -25.63 13.40
C ALA A 62 -3.14 -25.45 12.76
N ASP A 63 -2.96 -25.88 11.52
CA ASP A 63 -1.70 -25.73 10.80
C ASP A 63 -1.43 -24.29 10.40
N VAL A 64 -2.48 -23.55 10.00
CA VAL A 64 -2.38 -22.10 9.77
C VAL A 64 -2.10 -21.35 11.08
N THR A 65 -2.61 -21.83 12.20
CA THR A 65 -2.25 -21.31 13.53
C THR A 65 -0.79 -21.61 13.87
N ALA A 66 -0.29 -22.79 13.54
CA ALA A 66 1.11 -23.16 13.78
C ALA A 66 2.07 -22.29 12.95
N ILE A 67 1.79 -22.09 11.66
CA ILE A 67 2.61 -21.22 10.81
C ILE A 67 2.58 -19.76 11.30
N ALA A 68 1.45 -19.31 11.86
CA ALA A 68 1.31 -17.95 12.39
C ALA A 68 2.20 -17.68 13.61
N THR A 69 2.67 -18.72 14.29
CA THR A 69 3.61 -18.59 15.43
C THR A 69 5.06 -18.55 14.99
N GLN A 70 5.35 -18.91 13.75
CA GLN A 70 6.72 -18.87 13.24
C GLN A 70 7.18 -17.43 13.02
N PRO A 71 8.43 -17.09 13.36
CA PRO A 71 8.97 -15.79 12.99
C PRO A 71 9.02 -15.69 11.46
N ILE A 72 8.72 -14.52 10.94
CA ILE A 72 9.15 -14.20 9.58
C ILE A 72 10.66 -14.12 9.66
N SER A 73 11.31 -15.00 8.91
CA SER A 73 12.74 -15.19 9.00
C SER A 73 13.47 -14.03 8.36
N LEU A 74 13.85 -13.06 9.19
CA LEU A 74 14.81 -12.03 8.84
C LEU A 74 16.18 -12.55 9.27
N ASP A 75 17.20 -12.40 8.41
CA ASP A 75 18.58 -12.60 8.84
C ASP A 75 18.89 -11.60 9.96
N GLY A 76 19.20 -12.13 11.15
CA GLY A 76 19.48 -11.30 12.32
C GLY A 76 20.71 -10.41 12.17
N ALA A 77 21.64 -10.72 11.27
CA ALA A 77 22.87 -9.95 11.03
C ALA A 77 22.69 -8.90 9.93
N THR A 78 21.97 -9.24 8.86
CA THR A 78 21.80 -8.37 7.68
C THR A 78 20.40 -7.80 7.55
N GLY A 79 19.42 -8.34 8.27
CA GLY A 79 18.01 -8.01 8.12
C GLY A 79 17.41 -8.47 6.79
N LEU A 80 18.12 -9.30 6.03
CA LEU A 80 17.70 -9.81 4.75
C LEU A 80 16.95 -11.13 4.93
N TYR A 81 16.01 -11.41 4.03
CA TYR A 81 15.45 -12.76 3.90
C TYR A 81 16.55 -13.68 3.40
N THR A 82 16.95 -14.65 4.21
CA THR A 82 17.92 -15.64 3.75
C THR A 82 17.21 -16.72 2.94
N ALA A 83 17.85 -17.16 1.86
CA ALA A 83 17.37 -18.30 1.08
C ALA A 83 17.31 -19.60 1.90
N ALA A 84 18.10 -19.68 2.98
CA ALA A 84 18.16 -20.86 3.86
C ALA A 84 17.03 -20.86 4.92
N ALA A 85 16.51 -19.71 5.32
CA ALA A 85 15.38 -19.65 6.20
C ALA A 85 14.12 -19.77 5.36
N LYS A 86 13.42 -20.89 5.49
CA LYS A 86 12.15 -21.11 4.79
C LYS A 86 11.22 -19.94 5.11
N LYS A 87 10.82 -19.23 4.09
CA LYS A 87 9.90 -18.10 4.20
C LYS A 87 8.54 -18.67 4.62
N VAL A 88 8.02 -18.22 5.73
CA VAL A 88 6.68 -18.55 6.20
C VAL A 88 5.81 -17.30 6.17
N ASP A 89 5.84 -16.62 5.04
CA ASP A 89 5.15 -15.36 4.79
C ASP A 89 3.96 -15.48 3.82
N GLU A 90 3.68 -16.69 3.32
CA GLU A 90 2.52 -17.06 2.50
C GLU A 90 1.73 -18.18 3.20
N PRO A 91 0.83 -17.88 4.17
CA PRO A 91 0.31 -18.85 5.14
C PRO A 91 -0.33 -20.10 4.55
N LEU A 92 -1.01 -20.04 3.41
CA LEU A 92 -1.59 -21.20 2.76
C LEU A 92 -0.63 -21.79 1.73
N GLU A 93 0.00 -20.98 0.92
CA GLU A 93 0.89 -21.44 -0.16
C GLU A 93 2.15 -22.10 0.39
N ASP A 94 2.70 -21.61 1.50
CA ASP A 94 3.84 -22.24 2.17
C ASP A 94 3.51 -23.65 2.72
N LEU A 95 2.30 -23.82 3.24
CA LEU A 95 1.82 -25.15 3.69
C LEU A 95 1.64 -26.09 2.50
N ILE A 96 1.01 -25.63 1.42
CA ILE A 96 0.75 -26.45 0.22
C ILE A 96 2.02 -26.75 -0.57
N ASN A 97 2.97 -25.84 -0.60
CA ASN A 97 4.24 -26.02 -1.31
C ASN A 97 5.31 -26.73 -0.45
N GLY A 98 4.99 -27.06 0.82
CA GLY A 98 5.91 -27.75 1.73
C GLY A 98 7.07 -26.88 2.23
N ASN A 99 6.94 -25.56 2.13
CA ASN A 99 7.92 -24.63 2.69
C ASN A 99 7.91 -24.66 4.21
N TYR A 100 6.76 -24.98 4.80
CA TYR A 100 6.59 -25.24 6.22
C TYR A 100 5.77 -26.53 6.42
N THR A 101 6.21 -27.37 7.34
CA THR A 101 5.50 -28.58 7.72
C THR A 101 5.26 -28.57 9.23
N PRO A 102 4.02 -28.35 9.69
CA PRO A 102 3.68 -28.46 11.11
C PRO A 102 3.98 -29.85 11.64
N THR A 103 4.29 -29.97 12.93
CA THR A 103 4.57 -31.23 13.57
C THR A 103 3.33 -32.18 13.47
N GLY A 104 3.48 -33.33 12.83
CA GLY A 104 2.40 -34.26 12.65
C GLY A 104 1.45 -34.01 11.48
N SER A 105 1.70 -32.93 10.71
CA SER A 105 0.93 -32.55 9.52
C SER A 105 1.87 -32.33 8.34
N GLY A 106 1.31 -32.12 7.16
CA GLY A 106 2.04 -31.79 5.94
C GLY A 106 1.16 -31.92 4.71
N VAL A 107 1.64 -31.49 3.55
CA VAL A 107 0.88 -31.52 2.28
C VAL A 107 0.34 -32.91 1.97
N ALA A 108 1.15 -33.92 2.23
CA ALA A 108 0.76 -35.33 1.98
C ALA A 108 -0.35 -35.84 2.91
N THR A 109 -0.62 -35.16 4.04
CA THR A 109 -1.65 -35.55 5.00
C THR A 109 -2.93 -34.74 4.86
N TYR A 110 -2.93 -33.66 4.04
CA TYR A 110 -4.13 -32.87 3.81
C TYR A 110 -5.13 -33.65 2.98
N GLN A 111 -6.40 -33.63 3.42
CA GLN A 111 -7.47 -34.15 2.58
C GLN A 111 -7.52 -33.31 1.30
N SER A 112 -7.36 -33.98 0.18
CA SER A 112 -7.34 -33.32 -1.12
C SER A 112 -7.94 -34.26 -2.18
N GLY A 113 -8.28 -33.66 -3.32
CA GLY A 113 -8.72 -34.41 -4.47
C GLY A 113 -8.76 -33.51 -5.72
N VAL A 114 -8.80 -34.16 -6.88
CA VAL A 114 -8.79 -33.49 -8.19
C VAL A 114 -10.21 -33.44 -8.73
N THR A 115 -10.62 -32.27 -9.22
CA THR A 115 -11.97 -32.08 -9.78
C THR A 115 -12.16 -32.80 -11.09
N GLY A 116 -13.32 -33.47 -11.23
CA GLY A 116 -13.77 -34.10 -12.46
C GLY A 116 -14.23 -33.07 -13.51
N VAL A 117 -14.74 -33.57 -14.64
CA VAL A 117 -15.23 -32.76 -15.76
C VAL A 117 -16.40 -31.82 -15.39
N ASP A 118 -17.13 -32.14 -14.32
CA ASP A 118 -18.20 -31.31 -13.76
C ASP A 118 -17.69 -30.31 -12.70
N GLY A 119 -16.38 -30.20 -12.56
CA GLY A 119 -15.72 -29.34 -11.58
C GLY A 119 -15.85 -29.82 -10.14
N LYS A 120 -16.35 -31.03 -9.88
CA LYS A 120 -16.58 -31.51 -8.52
C LYS A 120 -15.49 -32.44 -8.05
N VAL A 121 -15.26 -32.45 -6.74
CA VAL A 121 -14.44 -33.41 -6.01
C VAL A 121 -15.06 -33.72 -4.67
N ALA A 122 -15.10 -35.02 -4.32
CA ALA A 122 -15.51 -35.47 -2.99
C ALA A 122 -14.26 -35.56 -2.07
N LEU A 123 -14.33 -34.94 -0.91
CA LEU A 123 -13.35 -35.05 0.16
C LEU A 123 -13.81 -36.10 1.16
N ALA A 124 -13.85 -37.37 0.71
CA ALA A 124 -14.55 -38.46 1.38
C ALA A 124 -14.05 -38.77 2.80
N SER A 125 -12.75 -38.51 3.06
CA SER A 125 -12.15 -38.77 4.39
C SER A 125 -12.09 -37.50 5.26
N LEU A 126 -12.70 -36.39 4.82
CA LEU A 126 -12.71 -35.15 5.61
C LEU A 126 -13.63 -35.33 6.83
N PRO A 127 -13.13 -35.18 8.07
CA PRO A 127 -13.94 -35.23 9.27
C PRO A 127 -15.08 -34.21 9.24
N THR A 128 -16.31 -34.72 9.36
CA THR A 128 -17.54 -33.91 9.38
C THR A 128 -17.96 -33.51 10.80
N ASN A 129 -17.01 -32.95 11.53
CA ASN A 129 -17.17 -32.52 12.92
C ASN A 129 -16.88 -30.99 13.06
N SER A 130 -16.57 -30.57 14.25
CA SER A 130 -16.24 -29.15 14.56
C SER A 130 -14.83 -28.72 14.11
N THR A 131 -14.00 -29.60 13.59
CA THR A 131 -12.69 -29.26 13.04
C THR A 131 -12.86 -28.28 11.88
N THR A 132 -12.02 -27.26 11.84
CA THR A 132 -12.12 -26.17 10.85
C THR A 132 -11.00 -26.26 9.81
N TYR A 133 -11.34 -25.91 8.58
CA TYR A 133 -10.45 -26.03 7.42
C TYR A 133 -10.54 -24.79 6.54
N PHE A 134 -9.42 -24.41 5.93
CA PHE A 134 -9.39 -23.49 4.78
C PHE A 134 -9.46 -24.33 3.50
N LEU A 135 -10.38 -23.98 2.60
CA LEU A 135 -10.47 -24.61 1.29
C LEU A 135 -9.62 -23.86 0.28
N TYR A 136 -8.52 -24.47 -0.12
CA TYR A 136 -7.59 -23.89 -1.09
C TYR A 136 -7.65 -24.70 -2.40
N VAL A 137 -7.73 -23.98 -3.52
CA VAL A 137 -7.77 -24.58 -4.85
C VAL A 137 -6.48 -24.26 -5.60
N LYS A 138 -5.82 -25.30 -6.10
CA LYS A 138 -4.65 -25.18 -6.97
C LYS A 138 -5.04 -25.65 -8.37
N PRO A 139 -5.09 -24.78 -9.38
CA PRO A 139 -5.31 -25.18 -10.77
C PRO A 139 -4.27 -26.22 -11.23
N ALA A 140 -4.59 -27.00 -12.25
CA ALA A 140 -3.63 -27.92 -12.86
C ALA A 140 -2.40 -27.16 -13.35
N ALA A 141 -1.24 -27.78 -13.36
CA ALA A 141 -0.01 -27.12 -13.85
C ALA A 141 -0.08 -26.69 -15.33
N SER A 142 -0.93 -27.35 -16.11
CA SER A 142 -1.21 -26.99 -17.51
C SER A 142 -2.26 -25.89 -17.67
N ASP A 143 -2.94 -25.52 -16.59
CA ASP A 143 -3.97 -24.48 -16.60
C ASP A 143 -3.34 -23.12 -16.41
N THR A 144 -3.19 -22.38 -17.50
CA THR A 144 -2.65 -21.03 -17.53
C THR A 144 -3.74 -19.95 -17.47
N GLY A 145 -5.01 -20.35 -17.39
CA GLY A 145 -6.16 -19.44 -17.40
C GLY A 145 -6.68 -19.07 -16.01
N HIS A 146 -6.19 -19.73 -14.97
CA HIS A 146 -6.70 -19.55 -13.61
C HIS A 146 -5.59 -19.39 -12.58
N LEU A 147 -5.93 -18.71 -11.47
CA LEU A 147 -5.01 -18.42 -10.37
C LEU A 147 -5.39 -19.23 -9.12
N PRO A 148 -4.39 -19.64 -8.30
CA PRO A 148 -4.63 -20.36 -7.06
C PRO A 148 -5.36 -19.52 -6.02
N GLY A 149 -6.04 -20.19 -5.08
CA GLY A 149 -6.74 -19.57 -3.96
C GLY A 149 -8.16 -20.07 -3.84
N GLY A 150 -9.10 -19.17 -3.84
CA GLY A 150 -10.54 -19.48 -3.83
C GLY A 150 -11.35 -18.59 -2.90
N SER A 151 -12.63 -18.44 -3.21
CA SER A 151 -13.54 -17.58 -2.43
C SER A 151 -13.74 -18.03 -0.96
N LEU A 152 -13.36 -19.26 -0.62
CA LEU A 152 -13.44 -19.83 0.73
C LEU A 152 -12.07 -20.07 1.39
N CYS A 153 -10.99 -19.56 0.81
CA CYS A 153 -9.66 -19.69 1.41
C CYS A 153 -9.31 -18.60 2.44
N ARG A 154 -10.26 -17.72 2.79
CA ARG A 154 -10.02 -16.58 3.72
C ARG A 154 -10.54 -16.82 5.12
N THR A 155 -11.56 -17.66 5.25
CA THR A 155 -12.21 -17.96 6.54
C THR A 155 -12.36 -19.45 6.66
N ALA A 156 -11.90 -19.98 7.79
CA ALA A 156 -12.03 -21.41 8.05
C ALA A 156 -13.50 -21.81 8.19
N VAL A 157 -13.86 -22.93 7.57
CA VAL A 157 -15.18 -23.55 7.63
C VAL A 157 -15.12 -24.84 8.42
N THR A 158 -16.17 -25.21 9.14
CA THR A 158 -16.21 -26.48 9.89
C THR A 158 -16.46 -27.65 8.95
N GLY A 159 -15.86 -28.80 9.23
CA GLY A 159 -16.17 -30.01 8.50
C GLY A 159 -17.66 -30.37 8.54
N ALA A 160 -18.34 -30.10 9.65
CA ALA A 160 -19.79 -30.23 9.78
C ALA A 160 -20.57 -29.35 8.79
N SER A 161 -20.11 -28.13 8.51
CA SER A 161 -20.77 -27.24 7.55
C SER A 161 -20.59 -27.69 6.09
N LEU A 162 -19.64 -28.55 5.82
CA LEU A 162 -19.39 -29.14 4.49
C LEU A 162 -20.13 -30.43 4.26
N ALA A 163 -20.66 -31.05 5.33
CA ALA A 163 -21.35 -32.33 5.26
C ALA A 163 -22.64 -32.23 4.46
N ASN A 164 -22.94 -33.31 3.71
CA ASN A 164 -24.21 -33.49 2.99
C ASN A 164 -24.57 -32.40 1.99
N MET A 165 -23.56 -31.64 1.48
CA MET A 165 -23.78 -30.58 0.51
C MET A 165 -22.66 -30.49 -0.53
N VAL A 166 -22.95 -29.80 -1.63
CA VAL A 166 -21.96 -29.37 -2.62
C VAL A 166 -21.62 -27.92 -2.34
N THR A 167 -20.39 -27.67 -1.94
CA THR A 167 -19.88 -26.34 -1.64
C THR A 167 -19.22 -25.72 -2.87
N ALA A 168 -19.71 -24.62 -3.35
CA ALA A 168 -19.12 -23.93 -4.50
C ALA A 168 -17.94 -23.04 -4.06
N VAL A 169 -16.79 -23.23 -4.72
CA VAL A 169 -15.59 -22.38 -4.54
C VAL A 169 -15.27 -21.73 -5.87
N LYS A 170 -15.12 -20.42 -5.87
CA LYS A 170 -14.74 -19.64 -7.05
C LYS A 170 -13.26 -19.31 -7.00
N ILE A 171 -12.54 -19.55 -8.09
CA ILE A 171 -11.15 -19.10 -8.31
C ILE A 171 -11.11 -17.96 -9.31
N SER A 172 -10.05 -17.18 -9.29
CA SER A 172 -9.86 -16.08 -10.23
C SER A 172 -9.41 -16.60 -11.59
N THR A 173 -9.96 -16.02 -12.67
CA THR A 173 -9.32 -16.08 -13.99
C THR A 173 -8.08 -15.16 -13.99
N VAL A 174 -7.26 -15.28 -15.02
CA VAL A 174 -6.10 -14.42 -15.27
C VAL A 174 -6.27 -13.73 -16.62
N GLN A 175 -5.66 -12.56 -16.77
CA GLN A 175 -5.56 -11.90 -18.07
C GLN A 175 -4.80 -12.76 -19.09
N SER A 176 -5.20 -12.74 -20.34
CA SER A 176 -4.46 -13.44 -21.39
C SER A 176 -3.10 -12.77 -21.65
N ALA A 177 -2.17 -13.51 -22.24
CA ALA A 177 -0.84 -12.98 -22.56
C ALA A 177 -0.90 -11.87 -23.63
N SER A 178 -1.95 -11.84 -24.44
CA SER A 178 -2.19 -10.84 -25.50
C SER A 178 -2.99 -9.62 -24.99
N ALA A 179 -3.49 -9.65 -23.76
CA ALA A 179 -4.29 -8.57 -23.21
C ALA A 179 -3.50 -7.26 -23.13
N THR A 180 -4.14 -6.18 -23.53
CA THR A 180 -3.61 -4.81 -23.45
C THR A 180 -4.42 -3.97 -22.47
N TYR A 181 -3.81 -2.92 -21.95
CA TYR A 181 -4.46 -1.95 -21.08
C TYR A 181 -5.42 -1.07 -21.87
N ILE A 182 -6.58 -0.73 -21.29
CA ILE A 182 -7.65 0.06 -21.94
C ILE A 182 -8.06 1.30 -21.13
N GLY A 183 -7.53 1.49 -19.93
CA GLY A 183 -7.81 2.60 -19.04
C GLY A 183 -9.09 2.46 -18.20
N SER A 184 -9.09 3.06 -17.03
CA SER A 184 -10.22 2.96 -16.07
C SER A 184 -11.52 3.54 -16.63
N SER A 185 -11.48 4.52 -17.54
CA SER A 185 -12.68 5.05 -18.19
C SER A 185 -13.48 3.99 -18.95
N ALA A 186 -12.79 3.07 -19.62
CA ALA A 186 -13.43 1.95 -20.31
C ALA A 186 -14.09 0.98 -19.31
N CYS A 187 -13.43 0.70 -18.19
CA CYS A 187 -13.97 -0.16 -17.14
C CYS A 187 -15.25 0.42 -16.53
N ILE A 188 -15.24 1.71 -16.17
CA ILE A 188 -16.38 2.43 -15.58
C ILE A 188 -17.57 2.46 -16.52
N GLY A 189 -17.37 2.40 -17.84
CA GLY A 189 -18.44 2.31 -18.82
C GLY A 189 -19.40 1.14 -18.56
N CYS A 190 -18.88 0.00 -18.11
CA CYS A 190 -19.68 -1.16 -17.70
C CYS A 190 -19.82 -1.28 -16.18
N HIS A 191 -18.86 -0.82 -15.41
CA HIS A 191 -18.80 -0.91 -13.95
C HIS A 191 -19.09 0.44 -13.26
N ALA A 192 -20.20 1.09 -13.64
CA ALA A 192 -20.55 2.45 -13.17
C ALA A 192 -20.63 2.60 -11.64
N SER A 193 -20.95 1.51 -10.91
CA SER A 193 -20.96 1.51 -9.44
C SER A 193 -19.59 1.77 -8.80
N TYR A 194 -18.50 1.54 -9.54
CA TYR A 194 -17.13 1.80 -9.09
C TYR A 194 -16.57 3.16 -9.54
N ALA A 195 -17.41 4.03 -10.14
CA ALA A 195 -16.98 5.36 -10.56
C ALA A 195 -16.43 6.25 -9.42
N THR A 196 -16.69 5.87 -8.17
CA THR A 196 -16.14 6.53 -6.97
C THR A 196 -14.64 6.29 -6.77
N GLU A 197 -14.05 5.29 -7.42
CA GLU A 197 -12.61 5.01 -7.40
C GLU A 197 -11.78 6.24 -7.80
N LYS A 198 -12.24 7.01 -8.79
CA LYS A 198 -11.58 8.25 -9.21
C LYS A 198 -11.48 9.35 -8.14
N LYS A 199 -12.13 9.18 -7.01
CA LYS A 199 -12.07 10.07 -5.84
C LYS A 199 -11.14 9.53 -4.74
N THR A 200 -10.47 8.42 -4.97
CA THR A 200 -9.54 7.81 -4.02
C THR A 200 -8.17 8.49 -4.08
N LEU A 201 -7.37 8.31 -3.03
CA LEU A 201 -5.99 8.79 -3.02
C LEU A 201 -5.13 8.15 -4.12
N HIS A 202 -5.44 6.92 -4.50
CA HIS A 202 -4.77 6.24 -5.59
C HIS A 202 -4.88 6.97 -6.93
N LYS A 203 -5.95 7.76 -7.13
CA LYS A 203 -6.19 8.56 -8.35
C LYS A 203 -5.70 10.00 -8.28
N LEU A 204 -5.25 10.45 -7.12
CA LEU A 204 -4.95 11.86 -6.88
C LEU A 204 -3.48 12.11 -6.52
N GLY A 205 -2.65 11.05 -6.59
CA GLY A 205 -1.24 11.15 -6.20
C GLY A 205 -0.40 12.00 -7.14
N ILE A 206 -0.65 11.93 -8.45
CA ILE A 206 0.04 12.71 -9.50
C ILE A 206 -1.01 13.52 -10.25
N MET A 207 -0.79 14.82 -10.34
CA MET A 207 -1.76 15.73 -10.96
C MET A 207 -1.06 16.82 -11.77
N VAL A 208 -1.70 17.29 -12.84
CA VAL A 208 -1.34 18.56 -13.47
C VAL A 208 -1.67 19.69 -12.48
N PRO A 209 -0.81 20.70 -12.31
CA PRO A 209 -1.08 21.83 -11.43
C PRO A 209 -2.40 22.53 -11.78
N LYS A 210 -3.32 22.59 -10.83
CA LYS A 210 -4.67 23.13 -11.03
C LYS A 210 -5.07 24.10 -9.92
N SER A 211 -5.98 25.01 -10.25
CA SER A 211 -6.68 25.83 -9.26
C SER A 211 -7.66 24.97 -8.44
N PRO A 212 -8.09 25.42 -7.25
CA PRO A 212 -9.03 24.68 -6.42
C PRO A 212 -10.33 24.28 -7.16
N SER A 213 -10.86 25.20 -7.99
CA SER A 213 -12.08 24.96 -8.75
C SER A 213 -11.96 23.89 -9.84
N ALA A 214 -10.72 23.54 -10.24
CA ALA A 214 -10.44 22.54 -11.23
C ALA A 214 -10.00 21.20 -10.62
N LEU A 215 -9.81 21.11 -9.30
CA LEU A 215 -9.48 19.89 -8.61
C LEU A 215 -10.69 18.98 -8.50
N GLN A 216 -10.47 17.68 -8.67
CA GLN A 216 -11.55 16.72 -8.49
C GLN A 216 -11.88 16.57 -7.00
N ASP A 217 -13.10 16.91 -6.63
CA ASP A 217 -13.71 16.66 -5.31
C ASP A 217 -12.76 16.71 -4.09
N VAL A 218 -12.08 17.83 -3.95
CA VAL A 218 -11.17 18.11 -2.83
C VAL A 218 -11.86 18.04 -1.46
N SER A 219 -13.22 18.16 -1.43
CA SER A 219 -13.97 18.12 -0.19
C SER A 219 -13.76 16.85 0.64
N LYS A 220 -13.33 15.75 0.01
CA LYS A 220 -13.00 14.51 0.70
C LYS A 220 -11.62 14.48 1.35
N PHE A 221 -10.77 15.41 0.99
CA PHE A 221 -9.44 15.56 1.55
C PHE A 221 -9.33 16.77 2.46
N GLN A 222 -10.39 17.55 2.53
CA GLN A 222 -10.56 18.56 3.55
C GLN A 222 -10.88 17.82 4.85
N GLY A 223 -9.84 17.49 5.60
CA GLY A 223 -9.98 17.17 7.01
C GLY A 223 -10.56 18.38 7.74
N ALA A 224 -10.87 18.26 9.02
CA ALA A 224 -11.31 19.36 9.87
C ALA A 224 -10.29 20.53 9.95
N THR A 225 -9.12 20.37 9.37
CA THR A 225 -8.07 21.37 9.19
C THR A 225 -7.73 21.42 7.70
N ASP A 226 -7.67 22.58 7.11
CA ASP A 226 -7.34 22.84 5.70
C ASP A 226 -5.94 22.36 5.27
N ASP A 227 -5.24 21.62 6.12
CA ASP A 227 -3.83 21.26 6.01
C ASP A 227 -3.54 20.17 4.96
N GLU A 228 -4.57 19.51 4.42
CA GLU A 228 -4.42 18.42 3.46
C GLU A 228 -4.98 18.77 2.07
N ASN A 229 -5.09 20.05 1.79
CA ASN A 229 -5.57 20.55 0.51
C ASN A 229 -4.49 20.41 -0.56
N PHE A 230 -4.79 19.72 -1.65
CA PHE A 230 -3.90 19.61 -2.82
C PHE A 230 -3.46 20.95 -3.40
N TYR A 231 -4.22 22.01 -3.14
CA TYR A 231 -3.95 23.33 -3.63
C TYR A 231 -3.09 24.17 -2.67
N ALA A 232 -2.98 23.84 -1.41
CA ALA A 232 -2.34 24.67 -0.40
C ALA A 232 -0.88 25.03 -0.75
N GLY A 233 -0.12 24.05 -1.28
CA GLY A 233 1.23 24.27 -1.76
C GLY A 233 1.29 25.15 -3.02
N LEU A 234 0.38 24.94 -3.98
CA LEU A 234 0.30 25.73 -5.20
C LEU A 234 -0.13 27.19 -4.92
N ASN A 235 -0.98 27.41 -3.92
CA ASN A 235 -1.36 28.75 -3.48
C ASN A 235 -0.13 29.59 -3.06
N LYS A 236 0.92 28.95 -2.52
CA LYS A 236 2.18 29.64 -2.20
C LYS A 236 2.92 30.13 -3.45
N PHE A 237 2.79 29.46 -4.57
CA PHE A 237 3.30 29.93 -5.84
C PHE A 237 2.48 31.12 -6.35
N GLU A 238 1.15 31.12 -6.17
CA GLU A 238 0.28 32.22 -6.62
C GLU A 238 0.54 33.51 -5.85
N THR A 239 0.73 33.39 -4.54
CA THR A 239 1.03 34.55 -3.69
C THR A 239 2.48 35.00 -3.79
N GLY A 240 3.33 34.18 -4.42
CA GLY A 240 4.77 34.35 -4.47
C GLY A 240 5.45 33.95 -3.15
N ALA A 241 6.55 33.25 -3.26
CA ALA A 241 7.36 32.89 -2.09
C ALA A 241 8.84 32.80 -2.49
N THR A 242 9.73 33.10 -1.56
CA THR A 242 11.16 32.85 -1.70
C THR A 242 11.56 31.83 -0.65
N VAL A 243 12.15 30.71 -1.08
CA VAL A 243 12.65 29.66 -0.18
C VAL A 243 14.17 29.75 -0.16
N TYR A 244 14.71 29.97 1.03
CA TYR A 244 16.16 30.07 1.27
C TYR A 244 16.72 28.71 1.66
N TYR A 245 17.77 28.27 0.97
CA TYR A 245 18.53 27.05 1.27
C TYR A 245 19.82 27.44 1.97
N TYR A 246 19.98 27.00 3.21
CA TYR A 246 21.08 27.42 4.07
C TYR A 246 21.60 26.29 4.97
N THR A 247 22.77 26.51 5.55
CA THR A 247 23.33 25.66 6.63
C THR A 247 23.62 26.52 7.86
N THR A 248 23.56 25.90 9.03
CA THR A 248 24.02 26.55 10.29
C THR A 248 25.46 26.16 10.57
N GLY A 249 26.28 27.14 10.98
CA GLY A 249 27.72 26.94 11.24
C GLY A 249 28.58 26.94 9.98
N VAL A 250 29.88 26.68 10.15
CA VAL A 250 30.93 26.74 9.10
C VAL A 250 31.06 25.41 8.35
N THR A 251 30.34 24.39 8.72
CA THR A 251 30.51 23.04 8.18
C THR A 251 29.79 22.86 6.85
N THR A 252 30.59 22.73 5.83
CA THR A 252 30.23 22.28 4.47
C THR A 252 29.96 20.78 4.41
N THR A 253 29.21 20.19 5.34
CA THR A 253 28.89 18.78 5.25
C THR A 253 27.70 18.55 4.35
N THR A 254 28.06 18.08 3.19
CA THR A 254 27.36 17.20 2.26
C THR A 254 25.91 16.85 2.63
N GLY A 255 24.96 17.48 2.00
CA GLY A 255 23.74 16.81 1.58
C GLY A 255 22.43 17.18 2.21
N SER A 256 22.35 18.04 3.20
CA SER A 256 21.04 18.52 3.66
C SER A 256 21.07 20.01 3.99
N PHE A 257 20.36 20.75 3.16
CA PHE A 257 20.08 22.15 3.44
C PHE A 257 18.91 22.25 4.41
N LYS A 258 18.95 23.27 5.30
CA LYS A 258 17.76 23.77 5.97
C LYS A 258 17.04 24.74 5.04
N THR A 259 15.75 24.93 5.22
CA THR A 259 14.94 25.82 4.39
C THR A 259 14.06 26.74 5.23
N LEU A 260 13.89 27.98 4.78
CA LEU A 260 12.98 28.96 5.36
C LEU A 260 12.29 29.79 4.25
N SER A 261 11.09 30.29 4.54
CA SER A 261 10.36 31.24 3.66
C SER A 261 10.80 32.69 3.87
N THR A 262 11.65 32.97 4.85
CA THR A 262 12.22 34.30 5.14
C THR A 262 13.74 34.18 5.21
N PRO A 263 14.47 35.31 5.01
CA PRO A 263 15.91 35.28 5.16
C PRO A 263 16.33 34.73 6.53
N PRO A 264 17.17 33.69 6.58
CA PRO A 264 17.62 33.13 7.84
C PRO A 264 18.52 34.17 8.58
N THR A 265 18.44 34.14 9.91
CA THR A 265 19.20 35.05 10.79
C THR A 265 20.27 34.25 11.58
N GLY A 266 21.24 34.98 12.16
CA GLY A 266 22.33 34.38 12.93
C GLY A 266 23.53 33.97 12.09
N THR A 267 24.36 33.08 12.64
CA THR A 267 25.56 32.55 11.93
C THR A 267 25.16 31.43 10.97
N VAL A 268 24.79 31.84 9.75
CA VAL A 268 24.30 30.92 8.70
C VAL A 268 25.01 31.17 7.38
N THR A 269 25.07 30.18 6.52
CA THR A 269 25.47 30.34 5.13
C THR A 269 24.28 30.05 4.23
N VAL A 270 23.82 31.04 3.48
CA VAL A 270 22.81 30.87 2.44
C VAL A 270 23.52 30.48 1.15
N TYR A 271 23.07 29.38 0.55
CA TYR A 271 23.65 28.87 -0.70
C TYR A 271 22.86 29.35 -1.91
N PHE A 272 21.57 29.18 -1.90
CA PHE A 272 20.71 29.57 -3.00
C PHE A 272 19.26 29.81 -2.53
N THR A 273 18.46 30.37 -3.43
CA THR A 273 17.02 30.53 -3.23
C THR A 273 16.25 29.90 -4.37
N LEU A 274 15.05 29.43 -4.07
CA LEU A 274 14.01 29.17 -5.06
C LEU A 274 12.94 30.26 -4.94
N VAL A 275 12.71 31.00 -6.02
CA VAL A 275 11.61 31.97 -6.10
C VAL A 275 10.44 31.28 -6.80
N LEU A 276 9.34 31.16 -6.06
CA LEU A 276 8.11 30.51 -6.51
C LEU A 276 7.14 31.56 -7.01
N SER A 277 6.56 31.35 -8.18
CA SER A 277 5.65 32.32 -8.78
C SER A 277 4.62 31.63 -9.70
N LYS A 278 3.55 32.36 -10.05
CA LYS A 278 2.63 31.98 -11.12
C LYS A 278 2.60 33.09 -12.15
N VAL A 279 3.03 32.80 -13.36
CA VAL A 279 3.11 33.76 -14.46
C VAL A 279 2.38 33.20 -15.68
N GLY A 280 1.43 33.95 -16.21
CA GLY A 280 0.63 33.53 -17.35
C GLY A 280 -0.13 32.21 -17.13
N GLY A 281 -0.56 31.94 -15.87
CA GLY A 281 -1.25 30.71 -15.51
C GLY A 281 -0.32 29.52 -15.20
N VAL A 282 1.00 29.65 -15.44
CA VAL A 282 1.99 28.60 -15.24
C VAL A 282 2.71 28.81 -13.91
N TYR A 283 2.80 27.75 -13.10
CA TYR A 283 3.57 27.73 -11.85
C TYR A 283 5.05 27.55 -12.16
N LYS A 284 5.90 28.33 -11.55
CA LYS A 284 7.33 28.41 -11.87
C LYS A 284 8.19 28.43 -10.62
N ALA A 285 9.36 27.80 -10.72
CA ALA A 285 10.41 27.87 -9.72
C ALA A 285 11.69 28.41 -10.38
N GLN A 286 12.18 29.55 -9.88
CA GLN A 286 13.43 30.15 -10.35
C GLN A 286 14.54 29.88 -9.34
N PHE A 287 15.67 29.43 -9.82
CA PHE A 287 16.84 29.05 -9.04
C PHE A 287 17.87 30.17 -9.04
N ASN A 288 18.17 30.75 -7.89
CA ASN A 288 19.15 31.85 -7.80
C ASN A 288 20.30 31.46 -6.86
N ASN A 289 21.50 31.33 -7.38
CA ASN A 289 22.69 31.02 -6.59
C ASN A 289 23.18 32.26 -5.84
N ILE A 290 23.14 32.20 -4.53
CA ILE A 290 23.61 33.30 -3.64
C ILE A 290 25.09 33.13 -3.31
N LYS A 291 25.52 31.86 -3.13
CA LYS A 291 26.91 31.51 -2.75
C LYS A 291 27.89 31.77 -3.88
N THR A 292 27.49 31.50 -5.12
CA THR A 292 28.29 31.71 -6.34
C THR A 292 27.45 32.44 -7.36
N PRO A 293 27.35 33.78 -7.28
CA PRO A 293 26.49 34.59 -8.18
C PRO A 293 26.88 34.47 -9.68
N THR A 294 28.10 34.05 -9.96
CA THR A 294 28.62 33.82 -11.33
C THR A 294 28.29 32.42 -11.88
N ASP A 295 27.52 31.63 -11.16
CA ASP A 295 27.04 30.32 -11.62
C ASP A 295 26.24 30.51 -12.92
N PRO A 296 26.62 29.89 -14.04
CA PRO A 296 25.93 30.04 -15.32
C PRO A 296 24.48 29.51 -15.28
N ASN A 297 24.17 28.65 -14.32
CA ASN A 297 22.83 28.11 -14.10
C ASN A 297 22.00 28.94 -13.10
N SER A 298 22.56 30.02 -12.56
CA SER A 298 21.80 30.95 -11.70
C SER A 298 20.78 31.72 -12.55
N GLY A 299 19.57 31.85 -12.02
CA GLY A 299 18.44 32.51 -12.72
C GLY A 299 17.60 31.58 -13.59
N MET A 300 17.96 30.29 -13.72
CA MET A 300 17.14 29.34 -14.48
C MET A 300 15.75 29.20 -13.89
N VAL A 301 14.75 29.15 -14.78
CA VAL A 301 13.32 29.04 -14.43
C VAL A 301 12.77 27.74 -14.95
N TYR A 302 12.13 26.97 -14.08
CA TYR A 302 11.48 25.72 -14.43
C TYR A 302 9.97 25.80 -14.21
N ASP A 303 9.21 25.35 -15.18
CA ASP A 303 7.76 25.21 -15.08
C ASP A 303 7.40 23.99 -14.24
N VAL A 304 6.43 24.11 -13.36
CA VAL A 304 5.86 22.97 -12.65
C VAL A 304 4.91 22.24 -13.60
N ALA A 305 5.36 21.13 -14.12
CA ALA A 305 4.60 20.31 -15.06
C ALA A 305 3.60 19.38 -14.34
N LEU A 306 3.99 18.83 -13.17
CA LEU A 306 3.17 17.95 -12.36
C LEU A 306 3.37 18.27 -10.88
N THR A 307 2.34 17.96 -10.07
CA THR A 307 2.43 17.85 -8.61
C THR A 307 2.44 16.38 -8.20
N TYR A 308 3.08 16.08 -7.07
CA TYR A 308 3.19 14.76 -6.51
C TYR A 308 2.79 14.77 -5.03
N GLY A 309 1.73 14.04 -4.67
CA GLY A 309 1.16 14.04 -3.33
C GLY A 309 0.39 15.31 -3.00
N GLY A 310 0.21 15.61 -1.72
CA GLY A 310 -0.45 16.81 -1.21
C GLY A 310 -1.85 16.61 -0.65
N GLY A 311 -2.46 15.44 -0.86
CA GLY A 311 -3.79 15.15 -0.32
C GLY A 311 -3.81 14.81 1.17
N LEU A 312 -2.81 14.07 1.63
CA LEU A 312 -2.71 13.63 3.02
C LEU A 312 -1.43 14.10 3.71
N HIS A 313 -0.35 14.07 2.98
CA HIS A 313 0.99 14.29 3.52
C HIS A 313 1.63 15.51 2.85
N LYS A 314 2.72 15.32 2.21
CA LYS A 314 3.56 16.36 1.63
C LYS A 314 3.32 16.48 0.13
N GLN A 315 3.53 17.67 -0.43
CA GLN A 315 3.46 17.90 -1.86
C GLN A 315 4.83 18.22 -2.43
N ARG A 316 5.15 17.63 -3.57
CA ARG A 316 6.34 17.91 -4.36
C ARG A 316 5.94 18.39 -5.74
N TYR A 317 6.89 18.95 -6.42
CA TYR A 317 6.71 19.58 -7.72
C TYR A 317 7.67 18.95 -8.70
N MET A 318 7.22 18.73 -9.91
CA MET A 318 8.01 18.11 -10.96
C MET A 318 8.05 19.02 -12.17
N THR A 319 9.20 19.03 -12.84
CA THR A 319 9.42 19.78 -14.07
C THR A 319 9.80 18.83 -15.20
N LYS A 320 9.53 19.25 -16.43
CA LYS A 320 10.01 18.59 -17.65
C LYS A 320 11.32 19.22 -18.08
N ILE A 321 12.36 18.40 -18.28
CA ILE A 321 13.63 18.81 -18.87
C ILE A 321 13.92 17.85 -20.02
N GLY A 322 14.02 18.37 -21.24
CA GLY A 322 14.02 17.51 -22.41
C GLY A 322 12.73 16.71 -22.51
N ASN A 323 12.83 15.39 -22.57
CA ASN A 323 11.68 14.48 -22.60
C ASN A 323 11.50 13.70 -21.30
N SER A 324 12.28 13.99 -20.26
CA SER A 324 12.14 13.35 -18.94
C SER A 324 11.54 14.29 -17.92
N ILE A 325 10.97 13.72 -16.88
CA ILE A 325 10.37 14.43 -15.75
C ILE A 325 11.30 14.33 -14.53
N TYR A 326 11.58 15.46 -13.89
CA TYR A 326 12.45 15.54 -12.72
C TYR A 326 11.75 16.20 -11.54
N VAL A 327 11.99 15.68 -10.34
CA VAL A 327 11.47 16.28 -9.12
C VAL A 327 12.29 17.53 -8.79
N ILE A 328 11.62 18.68 -8.66
CA ILE A 328 12.21 19.93 -8.14
C ILE A 328 12.61 19.67 -6.68
N PRO A 329 13.79 20.13 -6.20
CA PRO A 329 14.31 19.77 -4.88
C PRO A 329 13.59 20.47 -3.73
N LEU A 330 12.27 20.56 -3.80
CA LEU A 330 11.40 21.29 -2.89
C LEU A 330 10.19 20.45 -2.52
N GLN A 331 9.86 20.46 -1.24
CA GLN A 331 8.68 19.79 -0.69
C GLN A 331 7.89 20.75 0.18
N TYR A 332 6.59 20.84 -0.04
CA TYR A 332 5.66 21.58 0.81
C TYR A 332 5.17 20.69 1.95
N ASN A 333 5.17 21.24 3.16
CA ASN A 333 4.59 20.63 4.35
C ASN A 333 3.32 21.37 4.75
N PRO A 334 2.13 20.79 4.63
CA PRO A 334 0.87 21.45 5.01
C PRO A 334 0.87 21.96 6.46
N GLN A 335 1.46 21.21 7.38
CA GLN A 335 1.53 21.54 8.81
C GLN A 335 2.86 22.19 9.21
N GLY A 336 3.59 22.74 8.24
CA GLY A 336 4.85 23.41 8.49
C GLY A 336 4.68 24.83 9.05
N SER A 337 5.64 25.26 9.87
CA SER A 337 5.73 26.62 10.39
C SER A 337 7.19 27.05 10.43
N ASP A 338 7.46 28.24 9.94
CA ASP A 338 8.79 28.86 9.96
C ASP A 338 9.05 29.64 11.27
N SER A 339 8.09 29.67 12.19
CA SER A 339 8.23 30.39 13.47
C SER A 339 9.31 29.81 14.39
N SER A 340 9.69 28.57 14.19
CA SER A 340 10.78 27.89 14.91
C SER A 340 11.48 26.91 13.99
N PRO A 341 12.44 27.37 13.16
CA PRO A 341 13.09 26.54 12.16
C PRO A 341 13.89 25.38 12.75
N ASP A 342 14.37 25.52 13.97
CA ASP A 342 15.05 24.45 14.70
C ASP A 342 14.09 23.44 15.32
N ALA A 343 12.80 23.74 15.40
CA ALA A 343 11.75 22.81 15.79
C ALA A 343 11.37 21.80 14.69
N GLY A 344 11.96 21.92 13.49
CA GLY A 344 12.03 20.82 12.52
C GLY A 344 10.86 20.68 11.55
N ARG A 345 9.88 21.58 11.53
CA ARG A 345 8.78 21.56 10.55
C ARG A 345 8.61 22.92 9.90
N THR A 346 9.51 23.24 8.98
CA THR A 346 9.32 24.41 8.11
C THR A 346 8.21 24.19 7.10
N VAL A 347 7.62 25.26 6.60
CA VAL A 347 6.61 25.24 5.52
C VAL A 347 7.18 24.55 4.28
N TRP A 348 8.44 24.83 3.97
CA TRP A 348 9.18 24.22 2.89
C TRP A 348 10.29 23.33 3.44
N VAL A 349 10.52 22.18 2.82
CA VAL A 349 11.62 21.29 3.16
C VAL A 349 12.42 20.99 1.91
N GLU A 350 13.72 21.00 2.06
CA GLU A 350 14.66 20.48 1.07
C GLU A 350 14.33 19.03 0.71
N TYR A 351 14.37 18.71 -0.58
CA TYR A 351 14.12 17.35 -1.03
C TYR A 351 15.26 16.85 -1.92
N ASN A 352 16.22 16.17 -1.28
CA ASN A 352 17.29 15.45 -1.96
C ASN A 352 18.05 16.23 -3.04
N THR A 353 18.27 17.53 -2.84
CA THR A 353 18.87 18.45 -3.79
C THR A 353 20.12 17.92 -4.47
N VAL A 354 21.06 17.42 -3.65
CA VAL A 354 22.34 16.85 -4.14
C VAL A 354 22.12 15.47 -4.76
N SER A 355 21.32 14.62 -4.10
CA SER A 355 21.05 13.25 -4.55
C SER A 355 20.34 13.22 -5.89
N LEU A 356 19.43 14.19 -6.15
CA LEU A 356 18.71 14.30 -7.42
C LEU A 356 19.51 15.04 -8.50
N GLY A 357 20.71 15.54 -8.19
CA GLY A 357 21.58 16.18 -9.18
C GLY A 357 21.27 17.63 -9.47
N TRP A 358 20.71 18.37 -8.52
CA TRP A 358 20.45 19.82 -8.66
C TRP A 358 21.59 20.69 -8.17
N TRP A 359 22.50 20.15 -7.36
CA TRP A 359 23.56 20.91 -6.72
C TRP A 359 24.88 20.15 -6.62
N ASP A 360 25.96 20.80 -7.02
CA ASP A 360 27.34 20.37 -6.77
C ASP A 360 27.85 21.05 -5.48
N THR A 361 28.07 20.25 -4.46
CA THR A 361 28.53 20.74 -3.16
C THR A 361 30.00 21.16 -3.17
N ALA A 362 30.82 20.61 -4.08
CA ALA A 362 32.25 20.93 -4.16
C ALA A 362 32.49 22.33 -4.74
N ASN A 363 31.71 22.68 -5.77
CA ASN A 363 31.85 23.95 -6.49
C ASN A 363 30.82 25.00 -6.08
N ASN A 364 29.81 24.60 -5.27
CA ASN A 364 28.67 25.43 -4.89
C ASN A 364 27.93 26.04 -6.10
N VAL A 365 27.63 25.20 -7.09
CA VAL A 365 26.90 25.59 -8.31
C VAL A 365 25.75 24.66 -8.57
N PHE A 366 24.74 25.15 -9.30
CA PHE A 366 23.67 24.31 -9.78
C PHE A 366 24.17 23.37 -10.88
N THR A 367 23.69 22.14 -10.82
CA THR A 367 23.85 21.15 -11.87
C THR A 367 22.49 20.82 -12.51
N LEU A 368 22.51 20.26 -13.70
CA LEU A 368 21.29 19.78 -14.31
C LEU A 368 20.99 18.38 -13.83
N PRO A 369 19.77 18.08 -13.36
CA PRO A 369 19.42 16.74 -12.89
C PRO A 369 19.48 15.69 -14.00
N THR A 370 19.55 16.11 -15.25
CA THR A 370 19.81 15.24 -16.42
C THR A 370 21.12 14.48 -16.33
N THR A 371 22.12 14.97 -15.58
CA THR A 371 23.34 14.25 -15.27
C THR A 371 23.08 12.96 -14.45
N LYS A 372 21.93 12.89 -13.79
CA LYS A 372 21.42 11.75 -13.04
C LYS A 372 20.11 11.24 -13.61
N LYS A 373 20.06 10.99 -14.94
CA LYS A 373 18.86 10.59 -15.67
C LYS A 373 18.10 9.40 -15.04
N TYR A 374 18.81 8.50 -14.37
CA TYR A 374 18.25 7.37 -13.63
C TYR A 374 17.55 7.79 -12.33
N LYS A 375 17.62 9.05 -11.93
CA LYS A 375 16.82 9.67 -10.85
C LYS A 375 15.64 10.46 -11.40
N SER A 376 15.39 10.43 -12.72
CA SER A 376 14.15 10.99 -13.26
C SER A 376 12.94 10.30 -12.65
N PHE A 377 11.84 11.00 -12.57
CA PHE A 377 10.57 10.44 -12.11
C PHE A 377 10.16 9.25 -12.97
N ASP A 378 10.45 9.30 -14.27
CA ASP A 378 10.10 8.29 -15.25
C ASP A 378 10.58 6.88 -14.90
N VAL A 379 11.82 6.77 -14.46
CA VAL A 379 12.41 5.47 -14.09
C VAL A 379 12.27 5.18 -12.61
N PHE A 380 12.45 6.22 -11.77
CA PHE A 380 12.64 6.02 -10.36
C PHE A 380 11.30 5.86 -9.59
N CYS A 381 10.24 6.55 -10.04
CA CYS A 381 8.99 6.64 -9.29
C CYS A 381 7.75 6.15 -10.07
N ALA A 382 7.70 6.42 -11.39
CA ALA A 382 6.48 6.23 -12.18
C ALA A 382 5.98 4.78 -12.20
N GLY A 383 6.85 3.79 -11.99
CA GLY A 383 6.48 2.39 -11.89
C GLY A 383 5.48 2.05 -10.78
N CYS A 384 5.41 2.87 -9.70
CA CYS A 384 4.40 2.73 -8.66
C CYS A 384 3.26 3.76 -8.78
N HIS A 385 3.35 4.68 -9.76
CA HIS A 385 2.42 5.80 -9.87
C HIS A 385 1.68 5.87 -11.21
N TYR A 386 1.95 4.95 -12.13
CA TYR A 386 1.30 4.88 -13.43
C TYR A 386 0.62 3.52 -13.65
N THR A 387 -0.59 3.53 -14.16
CA THR A 387 -1.30 2.31 -14.60
C THR A 387 -0.84 1.93 -15.98
N GLY A 388 -0.50 0.65 -16.18
CA GLY A 388 0.05 0.19 -17.47
C GLY A 388 1.39 0.84 -17.80
N TYR A 389 2.20 1.09 -16.77
CA TYR A 389 3.50 1.74 -16.88
C TYR A 389 4.39 1.12 -17.96
N SER A 390 4.98 2.00 -18.74
CA SER A 390 6.03 1.66 -19.70
C SER A 390 7.09 2.76 -19.67
N VAL A 391 8.34 2.39 -19.84
CA VAL A 391 9.46 3.33 -19.92
C VAL A 391 10.40 2.88 -21.04
N ALA A 392 10.94 3.84 -21.77
CA ALA A 392 11.98 3.61 -22.76
C ALA A 392 13.03 4.72 -22.67
N GLU A 393 14.28 4.37 -22.95
CA GLU A 393 15.34 5.34 -23.16
C GLU A 393 15.29 5.77 -24.64
N ASN A 394 15.20 7.07 -24.92
CA ASN A 394 15.15 7.60 -26.26
C ASN A 394 16.57 7.76 -26.86
N ALA A 395 16.66 8.16 -28.12
CA ALA A 395 17.93 8.35 -28.82
C ALA A 395 18.84 9.42 -28.17
N SER A 396 18.28 10.34 -27.39
CA SER A 396 19.03 11.34 -26.62
C SER A 396 19.50 10.83 -25.26
N GLY A 397 19.25 9.58 -24.94
CA GLY A 397 19.58 8.97 -23.65
C GLY A 397 18.68 9.41 -22.51
N GLU A 398 17.48 9.89 -22.78
CA GLU A 398 16.51 10.31 -21.80
C GLU A 398 15.48 9.21 -21.57
N PHE A 399 15.13 8.97 -20.31
CA PHE A 399 14.04 8.04 -19.98
C PHE A 399 12.69 8.73 -20.11
N VAL A 400 11.79 8.11 -20.84
CA VAL A 400 10.43 8.60 -21.07
C VAL A 400 9.43 7.54 -20.63
N SER A 401 8.66 7.84 -19.61
CA SER A 401 7.61 6.95 -19.12
C SER A 401 6.25 7.31 -19.72
N THR A 402 5.41 6.30 -19.86
CA THR A 402 4.01 6.45 -20.25
C THR A 402 3.12 5.58 -19.37
N ALA A 403 1.88 6.02 -19.22
CA ALA A 403 0.79 5.24 -18.63
C ALA A 403 -0.21 4.86 -19.72
N VAL A 404 -1.18 4.01 -19.39
CA VAL A 404 -2.27 3.70 -20.31
C VAL A 404 -3.04 4.96 -20.70
N ALA A 405 -3.43 5.07 -21.96
CA ALA A 405 -4.30 6.14 -22.42
C ALA A 405 -5.67 6.04 -21.74
N ASP A 406 -6.16 7.16 -21.21
CA ASP A 406 -7.46 7.24 -20.53
C ASP A 406 -8.16 8.55 -20.84
N ALA A 407 -9.40 8.50 -21.33
CA ALA A 407 -10.16 9.70 -21.72
C ALA A 407 -10.39 10.68 -20.56
N ASN A 408 -10.46 10.18 -19.32
CA ASN A 408 -10.59 10.97 -18.11
C ASN A 408 -9.26 11.14 -17.36
N GLY A 409 -8.16 10.70 -17.95
CA GLY A 409 -6.82 10.85 -17.41
C GLY A 409 -6.31 12.30 -17.44
N GLU A 410 -5.15 12.51 -16.87
CA GLU A 410 -4.43 13.79 -16.92
C GLU A 410 -3.61 13.90 -18.21
N LEU A 411 -3.45 15.13 -18.71
CA LEU A 411 -2.60 15.39 -19.87
C LEU A 411 -1.14 15.17 -19.50
N HIS A 412 -0.51 14.15 -20.07
CA HIS A 412 0.90 13.86 -19.80
C HIS A 412 1.80 14.95 -20.39
N PRO A 413 2.71 15.55 -19.62
CA PRO A 413 3.51 16.69 -20.05
C PRO A 413 4.51 16.37 -21.19
N VAL A 414 4.89 15.10 -21.34
CA VAL A 414 5.82 14.65 -22.39
C VAL A 414 5.08 14.12 -23.61
N ALA A 415 4.22 13.14 -23.39
CA ALA A 415 3.49 12.48 -24.47
C ALA A 415 2.37 13.34 -25.08
N GLY A 416 1.90 14.38 -24.37
CA GLY A 416 0.86 15.28 -24.85
C GLY A 416 -0.52 14.64 -25.00
N THR A 417 -0.74 13.46 -24.39
CA THR A 417 -1.99 12.71 -24.41
C THR A 417 -2.50 12.49 -22.98
N LYS A 418 -3.81 12.30 -22.85
CA LYS A 418 -4.41 11.96 -21.57
C LYS A 418 -4.08 10.53 -21.20
N MET A 419 -3.51 10.36 -20.01
CA MET A 419 -3.02 9.09 -19.50
C MET A 419 -3.43 8.89 -18.04
N GLU A 420 -3.52 7.64 -17.63
CA GLU A 420 -3.77 7.26 -16.24
C GLU A 420 -2.48 7.33 -15.42
N MET A 421 -2.02 8.56 -15.15
CA MET A 421 -0.83 8.84 -14.35
C MET A 421 -1.08 8.65 -12.84
N ASN A 422 -1.81 7.63 -12.49
CA ASN A 422 -2.16 7.23 -11.13
C ASN A 422 -2.56 5.76 -11.16
N ILE A 423 -2.93 5.20 -10.01
CA ILE A 423 -3.30 3.81 -9.87
C ILE A 423 -4.79 3.66 -10.19
N GLY A 424 -5.09 2.92 -11.24
CA GLY A 424 -6.45 2.61 -11.67
C GLY A 424 -6.80 1.13 -11.61
N CYS A 425 -7.94 0.80 -12.18
CA CYS A 425 -8.52 -0.54 -12.13
C CYS A 425 -7.53 -1.63 -12.56
N GLU A 426 -6.84 -1.40 -13.65
CA GLU A 426 -5.95 -2.39 -14.28
C GLU A 426 -4.63 -2.63 -13.52
N SER A 427 -4.28 -1.76 -12.56
CA SER A 427 -3.13 -2.00 -11.68
C SER A 427 -3.35 -3.20 -10.75
N CYS A 428 -4.62 -3.47 -10.37
CA CYS A 428 -5.00 -4.58 -9.49
C CYS A 428 -5.66 -5.74 -10.24
N HIS A 429 -6.35 -5.45 -11.34
CA HIS A 429 -7.12 -6.42 -12.10
C HIS A 429 -6.40 -6.94 -13.34
N GLY A 430 -5.33 -6.28 -13.78
CA GLY A 430 -4.60 -6.57 -15.01
C GLY A 430 -5.25 -5.98 -16.26
N PRO A 431 -4.57 -6.04 -17.41
CA PRO A 431 -5.04 -5.47 -18.66
C PRO A 431 -6.39 -6.03 -19.09
N GLY A 432 -7.33 -5.14 -19.41
CA GLY A 432 -8.76 -5.44 -19.56
C GLY A 432 -9.26 -5.65 -20.97
N SER A 433 -8.44 -5.55 -22.02
CA SER A 433 -8.93 -5.61 -23.41
C SER A 433 -9.67 -6.90 -23.73
N GLU A 434 -9.12 -8.05 -23.34
CA GLU A 434 -9.73 -9.37 -23.58
C GLU A 434 -10.99 -9.58 -22.72
N HIS A 435 -10.99 -9.06 -21.49
CA HIS A 435 -12.17 -9.06 -20.64
C HIS A 435 -13.33 -8.30 -21.28
N SER A 436 -13.04 -7.09 -21.78
CA SER A 436 -14.02 -6.26 -22.48
C SER A 436 -14.50 -6.92 -23.77
N ALA A 437 -13.59 -7.46 -24.59
CA ALA A 437 -13.93 -8.13 -25.85
C ALA A 437 -14.78 -9.40 -25.62
N ALA A 438 -14.57 -10.11 -24.51
CA ALA A 438 -15.38 -11.28 -24.12
C ALA A 438 -16.74 -10.92 -23.52
N GLY A 439 -17.12 -9.65 -23.47
CA GLY A 439 -18.36 -9.18 -22.86
C GLY A 439 -18.36 -9.19 -21.33
N GLY A 440 -17.19 -9.17 -20.71
CA GLY A 440 -17.03 -9.14 -19.25
C GLY A 440 -17.23 -10.51 -18.60
N ASN A 441 -18.19 -10.60 -17.70
CA ASN A 441 -18.60 -11.83 -16.98
C ASN A 441 -17.47 -12.53 -16.23
N GLY A 442 -16.46 -11.81 -15.75
CA GLY A 442 -15.34 -12.37 -14.97
C GLY A 442 -14.33 -13.20 -15.76
N LYS A 443 -14.37 -13.16 -17.09
CA LYS A 443 -13.39 -13.82 -17.96
C LYS A 443 -12.15 -12.94 -18.16
N PHE A 444 -10.98 -13.56 -18.25
CA PHE A 444 -9.71 -12.92 -18.57
C PHE A 444 -9.36 -11.69 -17.73
N ILE A 445 -9.73 -11.71 -16.46
CA ILE A 445 -9.47 -10.62 -15.53
C ILE A 445 -9.22 -11.16 -14.11
N VAL A 446 -8.29 -10.57 -13.40
CA VAL A 446 -8.05 -10.95 -12.02
C VAL A 446 -9.18 -10.45 -11.10
N THR A 447 -9.70 -11.37 -10.29
CA THR A 447 -10.71 -11.05 -9.29
C THR A 447 -10.11 -11.23 -7.90
N PRO A 448 -9.65 -10.15 -7.24
CA PRO A 448 -8.84 -10.22 -6.01
C PRO A 448 -9.46 -11.08 -4.90
N LYS A 449 -10.77 -10.97 -4.67
CA LYS A 449 -11.49 -11.75 -3.64
C LYS A 449 -11.49 -13.27 -3.88
N ASN A 450 -11.10 -13.74 -5.06
CA ASN A 450 -11.01 -15.15 -5.43
C ASN A 450 -9.56 -15.65 -5.52
N LEU A 451 -8.58 -14.79 -5.23
CA LEU A 451 -7.19 -15.18 -5.01
C LEU A 451 -7.00 -15.79 -3.62
N SER A 452 -5.88 -16.43 -3.40
CA SER A 452 -5.40 -16.65 -2.03
C SER A 452 -5.16 -15.32 -1.32
N PRO A 453 -5.27 -15.28 0.02
CA PRO A 453 -5.03 -14.03 0.76
C PRO A 453 -3.65 -13.43 0.51
N GLU A 454 -2.65 -14.28 0.35
CA GLU A 454 -1.26 -13.89 0.06
C GLU A 454 -1.15 -13.15 -1.27
N ARG A 455 -1.76 -13.72 -2.32
CA ARG A 455 -1.75 -13.12 -3.67
C ARG A 455 -2.56 -11.84 -3.74
N GLU A 456 -3.64 -11.74 -2.96
CA GLU A 456 -4.37 -10.47 -2.85
C GLU A 456 -3.54 -9.39 -2.16
N VAL A 457 -2.83 -9.71 -1.08
CA VAL A 457 -1.93 -8.75 -0.41
C VAL A 457 -0.84 -8.29 -1.37
N MET A 458 -0.36 -9.16 -2.25
CA MET A 458 0.66 -8.81 -3.24
C MET A 458 0.21 -7.74 -4.24
N LEU A 459 -1.08 -7.60 -4.53
CA LEU A 459 -1.59 -6.50 -5.37
C LEU A 459 -1.25 -5.13 -4.78
N CYS A 460 -1.25 -5.03 -3.46
CA CYS A 460 -0.87 -3.81 -2.75
C CYS A 460 0.66 -3.76 -2.52
N ALA A 461 1.23 -4.89 -2.14
CA ALA A 461 2.63 -5.02 -1.76
C ALA A 461 3.60 -4.67 -2.91
N ALA A 462 3.20 -4.83 -4.17
CA ALA A 462 3.99 -4.44 -5.33
C ALA A 462 4.46 -2.97 -5.28
N CYS A 463 3.66 -2.10 -4.64
CA CYS A 463 3.99 -0.68 -4.45
C CYS A 463 4.19 -0.32 -2.96
N HIS A 464 3.60 -1.09 -2.03
CA HIS A 464 3.68 -0.84 -0.59
C HIS A 464 4.72 -1.72 0.13
N THR A 465 5.74 -2.17 -0.60
CA THR A 465 6.96 -2.82 -0.14
C THR A 465 8.15 -1.98 -0.56
N ARG A 466 9.10 -1.76 0.33
CA ARG A 466 10.32 -1.01 0.04
C ARG A 466 11.52 -1.96 -0.03
N GLY A 467 12.05 -2.11 -1.21
CA GLY A 467 13.22 -2.93 -1.48
C GLY A 467 14.06 -2.32 -2.59
N ASP A 468 15.05 -3.04 -3.06
CA ASP A 468 15.73 -2.71 -4.30
C ASP A 468 15.12 -3.53 -5.45
N SER A 469 14.80 -2.86 -6.55
CA SER A 469 14.27 -3.47 -7.76
C SER A 469 15.29 -4.41 -8.42
N MET A 470 14.82 -5.42 -9.12
CA MET A 470 15.62 -6.15 -10.12
C MET A 470 15.86 -5.27 -11.36
N GLY A 471 14.94 -4.37 -11.66
CA GLY A 471 15.07 -3.43 -12.76
C GLY A 471 16.20 -2.45 -12.51
N THR A 472 17.02 -2.21 -13.53
CA THR A 472 18.13 -1.26 -13.50
C THR A 472 18.01 -0.24 -14.61
N ALA A 473 18.35 1.01 -14.29
CA ALA A 473 18.46 2.05 -15.30
C ALA A 473 19.90 2.05 -15.87
N GLY A 474 20.15 1.14 -16.78
CA GLY A 474 21.48 0.97 -17.37
C GLY A 474 22.54 0.58 -16.31
N THR A 475 23.68 1.30 -16.28
CA THR A 475 24.77 1.06 -15.33
C THR A 475 24.57 1.72 -13.96
N HIS A 476 23.42 2.36 -13.72
CA HIS A 476 23.20 3.22 -12.56
C HIS A 476 22.51 2.54 -11.36
N GLY A 477 22.25 1.24 -11.46
CA GLY A 477 21.68 0.45 -10.38
C GLY A 477 20.15 0.42 -10.36
N SER A 478 19.60 -0.22 -9.33
CA SER A 478 18.17 -0.45 -9.22
C SER A 478 17.36 0.83 -9.06
N VAL A 479 16.12 0.79 -9.56
CA VAL A 479 15.13 1.86 -9.42
C VAL A 479 14.32 1.70 -8.12
N GLU A 480 13.60 2.72 -7.67
CA GLU A 480 12.82 2.63 -6.42
C GLU A 480 11.54 1.79 -6.60
N ALA A 481 10.90 1.88 -7.76
CA ALA A 481 9.78 1.01 -8.09
C ALA A 481 10.26 -0.43 -8.30
N LEU A 482 9.58 -1.40 -7.68
CA LEU A 482 9.98 -2.80 -7.70
C LEU A 482 9.61 -3.46 -9.05
N LEU A 483 10.47 -3.27 -10.03
CA LEU A 483 10.32 -3.72 -11.40
C LEU A 483 11.20 -4.94 -11.67
N ASP A 484 10.79 -5.74 -12.65
CA ASP A 484 11.62 -6.84 -13.16
C ASP A 484 12.83 -6.32 -13.98
N THR A 485 13.66 -7.22 -14.47
CA THR A 485 14.84 -6.89 -15.27
C THR A 485 14.52 -6.16 -16.60
N ASN A 486 13.26 -6.19 -17.02
CA ASN A 486 12.76 -5.50 -18.21
C ASN A 486 12.04 -4.20 -17.88
N LEU A 487 12.18 -3.70 -16.66
CA LEU A 487 11.49 -2.52 -16.15
C LEU A 487 9.95 -2.63 -16.22
N LYS A 488 9.41 -3.84 -16.00
CA LYS A 488 7.97 -4.10 -15.98
C LYS A 488 7.46 -4.27 -14.55
N GLN A 489 6.25 -3.79 -14.34
CA GLN A 489 5.50 -4.01 -13.11
C GLN A 489 5.16 -5.51 -12.92
N MET A 490 5.00 -5.92 -11.67
CA MET A 490 4.45 -7.23 -11.32
C MET A 490 3.07 -7.42 -11.93
N LYS A 491 2.81 -8.61 -12.46
CA LYS A 491 1.48 -8.98 -12.96
C LYS A 491 0.54 -9.24 -11.78
N PRO A 492 -0.69 -8.72 -11.79
CA PRO A 492 -1.69 -9.05 -10.78
C PRO A 492 -1.90 -10.56 -10.62
N GLY A 493 -1.95 -11.03 -9.38
CA GLY A 493 -2.07 -12.44 -9.04
C GLY A 493 -0.75 -13.21 -8.87
N THR A 494 0.39 -12.55 -9.05
CA THR A 494 1.72 -13.11 -8.76
C THR A 494 1.84 -13.48 -7.27
N SER A 495 2.49 -14.61 -6.95
CA SER A 495 2.81 -14.98 -5.58
C SER A 495 3.90 -14.06 -4.99
N ARG A 496 4.00 -14.02 -3.66
CA ARG A 496 5.09 -13.28 -3.02
C ARG A 496 6.46 -13.87 -3.35
N ALA A 497 6.55 -15.19 -3.40
CA ALA A 497 7.78 -15.87 -3.76
C ALA A 497 8.27 -15.47 -5.16
N ASP A 498 7.36 -15.47 -6.15
CA ASP A 498 7.70 -15.06 -7.51
C ASP A 498 8.02 -13.57 -7.60
N PHE A 499 7.31 -12.72 -6.86
CA PHE A 499 7.60 -11.29 -6.78
C PHE A 499 8.99 -11.03 -6.21
N LEU A 500 9.35 -11.69 -5.11
CA LEU A 500 10.67 -11.54 -4.51
C LEU A 500 11.78 -12.04 -5.45
N ALA A 501 11.51 -13.11 -6.20
CA ALA A 501 12.48 -13.68 -7.13
C ALA A 501 12.69 -12.82 -8.40
N ASN A 502 11.65 -12.18 -8.90
CA ASN A 502 11.67 -11.54 -10.22
C ASN A 502 11.67 -10.01 -10.17
N ASN A 503 11.19 -9.41 -9.09
CA ASN A 503 11.04 -7.95 -8.98
C ASN A 503 11.93 -7.31 -7.92
N THR A 504 12.55 -8.10 -7.02
CA THR A 504 13.40 -7.57 -5.96
C THR A 504 14.81 -8.13 -6.01
N SER A 505 15.80 -7.27 -5.80
CA SER A 505 17.18 -7.69 -5.68
C SER A 505 17.42 -8.49 -4.39
N ALA A 506 18.16 -9.58 -4.49
CA ALA A 506 18.54 -10.41 -3.33
C ALA A 506 19.41 -9.68 -2.31
N SER A 507 20.05 -8.59 -2.71
CA SER A 507 20.94 -7.81 -1.85
C SER A 507 20.19 -6.91 -0.87
N ARG A 508 18.91 -6.63 -1.14
CA ARG A 508 18.12 -5.73 -0.32
C ARG A 508 16.64 -5.99 -0.49
N ASN A 509 16.01 -6.52 0.51
CA ASN A 509 14.57 -6.52 0.62
C ASN A 509 14.10 -5.52 1.68
N ASP A 510 12.80 -5.34 1.77
CA ASP A 510 12.12 -4.32 2.57
C ASP A 510 12.27 -4.45 4.09
N ALA A 511 13.06 -5.41 4.56
CA ALA A 511 13.11 -5.78 5.97
C ALA A 511 14.46 -5.53 6.65
N LYS A 512 15.33 -4.74 6.03
CA LYS A 512 16.66 -4.47 6.60
C LYS A 512 16.58 -3.45 7.73
N ILE A 513 17.13 -3.82 8.89
CA ILE A 513 17.31 -2.91 10.03
C ILE A 513 18.20 -1.72 9.61
N GLY A 514 17.77 -0.50 9.94
CA GLY A 514 18.47 0.74 9.62
C GLY A 514 18.09 1.35 8.27
N ASP A 515 17.77 0.56 7.26
CA ASP A 515 17.35 1.07 5.96
C ASP A 515 15.82 1.00 5.76
N GLY A 516 15.17 0.06 6.36
CA GLY A 516 13.73 -0.15 6.24
C GLY A 516 12.99 -0.29 7.56
N LEU A 517 13.62 -0.93 8.54
CA LEU A 517 13.04 -1.14 9.86
C LEU A 517 13.79 -0.35 10.93
N TRP A 518 13.07 -0.01 11.99
CA TRP A 518 13.67 0.45 13.24
C TRP A 518 14.51 -0.65 13.88
N ALA A 519 15.29 -0.27 14.89
CA ALA A 519 16.20 -1.17 15.59
C ALA A 519 15.51 -2.35 16.30
N ASP A 520 14.21 -2.30 16.51
CA ASP A 520 13.41 -3.41 17.04
C ASP A 520 13.21 -4.54 16.00
N GLY A 521 13.64 -4.33 14.75
CA GLY A 521 13.51 -5.30 13.66
C GLY A 521 12.07 -5.58 13.23
N LYS A 522 11.12 -4.73 13.60
CA LYS A 522 9.68 -4.98 13.43
C LYS A 522 8.94 -3.87 12.71
N HIS A 523 9.09 -2.64 13.18
CA HIS A 523 8.33 -1.51 12.69
C HIS A 523 9.03 -0.83 11.52
N SER A 524 8.27 -0.49 10.50
CA SER A 524 8.77 0.26 9.36
C SER A 524 9.21 1.67 9.75
N GLN A 525 10.29 2.13 9.10
CA GLN A 525 10.91 3.43 9.33
C GLN A 525 10.64 4.41 8.19
N LYS A 526 10.38 3.91 7.01
CA LYS A 526 10.26 4.69 5.77
C LYS A 526 8.89 4.49 5.13
N HIS A 527 8.53 5.35 4.19
CA HIS A 527 7.31 5.20 3.40
C HIS A 527 7.33 3.91 2.55
N HIS A 528 6.17 3.50 2.07
CA HIS A 528 5.96 2.32 1.22
C HIS A 528 6.33 0.97 1.88
N GLN A 529 6.09 0.83 3.19
CA GLN A 529 6.39 -0.41 3.92
C GLN A 529 5.17 -1.00 4.65
N GLN A 530 3.98 -0.58 4.27
CA GLN A 530 2.74 -1.03 4.93
C GLN A 530 2.55 -2.55 4.79
N ALA A 531 2.88 -3.11 3.63
CA ALA A 531 2.81 -4.55 3.42
C ALA A 531 3.85 -5.31 4.25
N THR A 532 5.06 -4.77 4.37
CA THR A 532 6.13 -5.33 5.22
C THR A 532 5.70 -5.43 6.68
N ASP A 533 5.07 -4.39 7.20
CA ASP A 533 4.52 -4.39 8.56
C ASP A 533 3.37 -5.41 8.67
N PHE A 534 2.43 -5.40 7.72
CA PHE A 534 1.19 -6.17 7.79
C PHE A 534 1.42 -7.69 7.75
N ILE A 535 2.29 -8.19 6.87
CA ILE A 535 2.56 -9.64 6.75
C ILE A 535 3.14 -10.25 8.03
N GLN A 536 3.73 -9.43 8.91
CA GLN A 536 4.22 -9.87 10.21
C GLN A 536 3.11 -10.02 11.26
N THR A 537 1.87 -9.61 10.96
CA THR A 537 0.78 -9.60 11.93
C THR A 537 0.05 -10.94 12.02
N LYS A 538 -0.55 -11.19 13.19
CA LYS A 538 -1.49 -12.31 13.37
C LYS A 538 -2.80 -12.11 12.60
N LYS A 539 -3.05 -10.96 12.01
CA LYS A 539 -4.22 -10.72 11.17
C LYS A 539 -4.03 -11.32 9.78
N TYR A 540 -2.84 -11.16 9.24
CA TYR A 540 -2.44 -11.80 7.99
C TYR A 540 -2.25 -13.31 8.14
N ARG A 541 -1.73 -13.77 9.29
CA ARG A 541 -1.46 -15.19 9.60
C ARG A 541 -2.33 -15.62 10.78
N ASN A 542 -3.58 -16.02 10.51
CA ASN A 542 -4.55 -16.36 11.55
C ASN A 542 -5.30 -17.65 11.20
N GLY A 543 -5.34 -18.60 12.11
CA GLY A 543 -6.01 -19.89 11.91
C GLY A 543 -7.54 -19.84 11.85
N THR A 544 -8.17 -18.70 12.11
CA THR A 544 -9.62 -18.54 12.00
C THR A 544 -9.99 -17.80 10.71
N ALA A 545 -9.29 -16.68 10.42
CA ALA A 545 -9.58 -15.88 9.25
C ALA A 545 -8.32 -15.11 8.83
N LEU A 546 -7.90 -15.28 7.59
CA LEU A 546 -6.78 -14.59 6.96
C LEU A 546 -7.28 -13.25 6.41
N LYS A 547 -6.76 -12.17 6.95
CA LYS A 547 -7.11 -10.81 6.52
C LYS A 547 -6.16 -10.33 5.45
N THR A 548 -6.66 -9.44 4.60
CA THR A 548 -5.93 -8.76 3.54
C THR A 548 -6.05 -7.26 3.72
N CYS A 549 -5.35 -6.47 2.91
CA CYS A 549 -5.46 -5.01 2.93
C CYS A 549 -6.91 -4.56 2.69
N ALA A 550 -7.61 -5.21 1.74
CA ALA A 550 -9.01 -4.92 1.44
C ALA A 550 -10.00 -5.33 2.55
N SER A 551 -9.55 -6.04 3.58
CA SER A 551 -10.38 -6.29 4.77
C SER A 551 -10.59 -5.03 5.62
N CYS A 552 -9.73 -4.02 5.46
CA CYS A 552 -9.78 -2.78 6.20
C CYS A 552 -9.93 -1.55 5.30
N HIS A 553 -9.48 -1.62 4.05
CA HIS A 553 -9.52 -0.52 3.09
C HIS A 553 -10.51 -0.80 1.96
N ASP A 554 -11.35 0.17 1.63
CA ASP A 554 -12.15 0.14 0.41
C ASP A 554 -11.36 0.80 -0.73
N VAL A 555 -10.85 -0.02 -1.64
CA VAL A 555 -10.02 0.45 -2.75
C VAL A 555 -10.84 1.10 -3.88
N HIS A 556 -12.15 0.91 -3.88
CA HIS A 556 -13.05 1.42 -4.93
C HIS A 556 -13.77 2.71 -4.54
N ALA A 557 -13.71 3.09 -3.27
CA ALA A 557 -14.36 4.29 -2.78
C ALA A 557 -13.44 5.05 -1.81
N PRO A 558 -13.62 6.36 -1.68
CA PRO A 558 -12.80 7.15 -0.75
C PRO A 558 -13.07 6.83 0.73
N GLY A 559 -14.05 5.96 1.01
CA GLY A 559 -14.43 5.59 2.38
C GLY A 559 -15.05 6.75 3.17
N SER A 560 -15.25 6.52 4.45
CA SER A 560 -15.65 7.55 5.43
C SER A 560 -14.44 8.26 6.05
N ASP A 561 -13.26 7.74 5.82
CA ASP A 561 -11.98 8.26 6.29
C ASP A 561 -11.05 8.50 5.10
N LYS A 562 -10.19 9.53 5.23
CA LYS A 562 -9.21 9.91 4.21
C LYS A 562 -8.24 8.82 3.78
N HIS A 563 -8.07 7.78 4.58
CA HIS A 563 -7.24 6.61 4.26
C HIS A 563 -8.03 5.47 3.62
N GLN A 564 -9.24 5.74 3.13
CA GLN A 564 -10.10 4.74 2.50
C GLN A 564 -10.46 3.56 3.42
N LEU A 565 -10.61 3.79 4.72
CA LEU A 565 -11.06 2.75 5.64
C LEU A 565 -12.50 2.37 5.34
N SER A 566 -12.78 1.06 5.35
CA SER A 566 -14.12 0.50 5.09
C SER A 566 -15.14 0.80 6.19
N GLY A 567 -14.67 1.18 7.38
CA GLY A 567 -15.50 1.59 8.52
C GLY A 567 -15.46 3.09 8.75
N SER A 568 -16.26 3.55 9.71
CA SER A 568 -16.17 4.92 10.21
C SER A 568 -14.85 5.17 10.93
N SER A 569 -14.50 6.44 11.12
CA SER A 569 -13.29 6.85 11.85
C SER A 569 -13.32 6.49 13.36
N ASP A 570 -14.41 5.89 13.82
CA ASP A 570 -14.55 5.31 15.16
C ASP A 570 -13.89 3.92 15.27
N ASN A 571 -14.11 3.25 16.38
CA ASN A 571 -13.54 1.92 16.63
C ASN A 571 -14.32 0.76 15.97
N SER A 572 -15.40 1.02 15.23
CA SER A 572 -16.33 -0.01 14.73
C SER A 572 -15.65 -1.06 13.85
N LEU A 573 -14.72 -0.62 12.99
CA LEU A 573 -13.95 -1.54 12.14
C LEU A 573 -13.15 -2.55 12.97
N CYS A 574 -12.50 -2.10 14.03
CA CYS A 574 -11.71 -2.98 14.90
C CYS A 574 -12.63 -3.92 15.71
N ILE A 575 -13.69 -3.37 16.30
CA ILE A 575 -14.64 -4.09 17.16
C ILE A 575 -15.44 -5.13 16.37
N SER A 576 -15.65 -4.93 15.07
CA SER A 576 -16.34 -5.93 14.23
C SER A 576 -15.68 -7.32 14.28
N CYS A 577 -14.36 -7.38 14.54
CA CYS A 577 -13.61 -8.62 14.72
C CYS A 577 -13.22 -8.85 16.19
N HIS A 578 -12.95 -7.80 16.95
CA HIS A 578 -12.60 -7.84 18.37
C HIS A 578 -13.85 -7.64 19.26
N THR A 579 -14.86 -8.46 19.05
CA THR A 579 -16.21 -8.32 19.64
C THR A 579 -16.26 -8.37 21.15
N THR A 580 -15.26 -8.95 21.81
CA THR A 580 -15.17 -9.05 23.28
C THR A 580 -14.49 -7.84 23.93
N VAL A 581 -13.95 -6.92 23.12
CA VAL A 581 -13.24 -5.76 23.64
C VAL A 581 -14.22 -4.65 24.02
N VAL A 582 -14.28 -4.37 25.31
CA VAL A 582 -14.93 -3.16 25.82
C VAL A 582 -13.89 -2.05 25.85
N VAL A 583 -13.97 -1.10 24.93
CA VAL A 583 -12.90 -0.12 24.63
C VAL A 583 -12.42 0.62 25.89
N VAL A 584 -13.33 1.21 26.65
CA VAL A 584 -12.99 1.97 27.87
C VAL A 584 -12.31 1.08 28.92
N ALA A 585 -12.86 -0.12 29.15
CA ALA A 585 -12.28 -1.07 30.11
C ALA A 585 -10.90 -1.56 29.67
N HIS A 586 -10.73 -1.84 28.38
CA HIS A 586 -9.44 -2.23 27.80
C HIS A 586 -8.39 -1.13 28.01
N MET A 587 -8.72 0.11 27.70
CA MET A 587 -7.82 1.24 27.85
C MET A 587 -7.46 1.47 29.31
N THR A 588 -8.44 1.51 30.22
CA THR A 588 -8.22 1.68 31.65
C THR A 588 -7.31 0.57 32.22
N ALA A 589 -7.54 -0.68 31.81
CA ALA A 589 -6.71 -1.81 32.24
C ALA A 589 -5.26 -1.73 31.73
N LYS A 590 -5.01 -1.05 30.59
CA LYS A 590 -3.66 -0.94 30.01
C LYS A 590 -2.91 0.32 30.39
N THR A 591 -3.60 1.41 30.64
CA THR A 591 -2.99 2.70 30.91
C THR A 591 -3.09 3.10 32.40
N GLY A 592 -3.89 2.40 33.20
CA GLY A 592 -4.17 2.77 34.58
C GLY A 592 -5.07 4.02 34.73
N THR A 593 -5.48 4.62 33.63
CA THR A 593 -6.26 5.87 33.58
C THR A 593 -7.51 5.67 32.74
N SER A 594 -8.65 6.19 33.19
CA SER A 594 -9.87 6.21 32.41
C SER A 594 -9.68 7.18 31.25
N MET A 595 -9.50 6.63 30.06
CA MET A 595 -9.46 7.41 28.82
C MET A 595 -10.89 7.59 28.29
N GLY A 596 -11.15 8.76 27.72
CA GLY A 596 -12.49 9.06 27.19
C GLY A 596 -12.94 8.08 26.11
N SER A 597 -14.23 7.91 25.95
CA SER A 597 -14.85 7.03 24.94
C SER A 597 -14.51 7.41 23.49
N SER A 598 -13.98 8.61 23.26
CA SER A 598 -13.54 9.10 21.97
C SER A 598 -12.15 8.60 21.53
N THR A 599 -11.38 7.95 22.42
CA THR A 599 -10.04 7.43 22.08
C THR A 599 -10.15 6.29 21.06
N LYS A 600 -9.35 6.36 20.02
CA LYS A 600 -9.38 5.40 18.91
C LYS A 600 -8.35 4.30 19.11
N CYS A 601 -8.70 3.07 18.76
CA CYS A 601 -7.79 1.93 18.79
C CYS A 601 -6.50 2.20 18.02
N ILE A 602 -6.62 2.89 16.87
CA ILE A 602 -5.49 3.21 15.98
C ILE A 602 -4.48 4.17 16.61
N GLU A 603 -4.86 4.96 17.59
CA GLU A 603 -3.94 5.89 18.29
C GLU A 603 -2.82 5.15 19.03
N CYS A 604 -3.13 3.95 19.54
CA CYS A 604 -2.15 3.09 20.18
C CYS A 604 -1.66 1.96 19.28
N HIS A 605 -2.54 1.39 18.44
CA HIS A 605 -2.26 0.19 17.65
C HIS A 605 -1.76 0.46 16.22
N ALA A 606 -1.83 1.70 15.74
CA ALA A 606 -1.31 2.09 14.43
C ALA A 606 -0.43 3.34 14.55
N THR A 607 0.55 3.27 15.45
CA THR A 607 1.46 4.36 15.74
C THR A 607 2.22 4.81 14.49
N LYS A 608 2.48 6.10 14.38
CA LYS A 608 3.16 6.70 13.21
C LYS A 608 4.66 6.48 13.31
N THR A 609 5.13 5.32 12.90
CA THR A 609 6.54 4.94 12.97
C THR A 609 7.35 5.35 11.75
N ALA A 610 6.71 5.45 10.60
CA ALA A 610 7.37 5.75 9.33
C ALA A 610 7.15 7.20 8.91
N LYS A 611 8.01 7.70 8.03
CA LYS A 611 7.97 9.07 7.52
C LYS A 611 7.68 9.11 6.03
N SER A 612 6.90 10.09 5.59
CA SER A 612 6.77 10.43 4.18
C SER A 612 7.90 11.37 3.73
N GLY A 613 8.48 11.09 2.58
CA GLY A 613 9.53 11.92 1.99
C GLY A 613 10.78 12.10 2.86
N SER A 614 11.41 13.27 2.77
CA SER A 614 12.62 13.59 3.55
C SER A 614 12.36 13.72 5.05
N GLY A 615 11.10 13.85 5.45
CA GLY A 615 10.74 14.03 6.86
C GLY A 615 11.13 15.40 7.39
N SER A 616 10.91 15.60 8.68
CA SER A 616 11.39 16.79 9.40
C SER A 616 12.09 16.33 10.68
N PRO A 617 13.22 16.93 11.06
CA PRO A 617 13.88 16.59 12.32
C PRO A 617 12.92 16.80 13.50
N THR A 618 12.98 15.93 14.48
CA THR A 618 12.23 16.10 15.74
C THR A 618 13.17 16.75 16.75
N PRO A 619 12.85 17.93 17.29
CA PRO A 619 13.71 18.62 18.23
C PRO A 619 14.02 17.77 19.46
N GLY A 620 15.27 17.79 19.91
CA GLY A 620 15.73 17.06 21.09
C GLY A 620 15.87 15.55 20.92
N MET A 621 15.63 15.02 19.72
CA MET A 621 15.78 13.59 19.40
C MET A 621 17.02 13.36 18.55
N THR A 622 18.18 13.50 19.16
CA THR A 622 19.45 13.09 18.55
C THR A 622 19.78 11.69 19.05
N GLY A 623 19.98 10.74 18.14
CA GLY A 623 20.40 9.39 18.51
C GLY A 623 21.83 9.37 19.07
N ALA A 624 22.18 8.27 19.74
CA ALA A 624 23.52 8.05 20.31
C ALA A 624 24.67 8.19 19.29
N SER A 625 24.37 8.07 17.98
CA SER A 625 25.31 8.25 16.88
C SER A 625 25.31 9.66 16.28
N GLY A 626 24.61 10.64 16.89
CA GLY A 626 24.44 11.98 16.32
C GLY A 626 23.44 12.05 15.18
N THR A 627 22.71 10.98 14.90
CA THR A 627 21.68 10.93 13.84
C THR A 627 20.41 11.63 14.30
N ASN A 628 19.95 12.61 13.56
CA ASN A 628 18.66 13.24 13.81
C ASN A 628 17.52 12.28 13.45
N TYR A 629 16.57 12.13 14.35
CA TYR A 629 15.33 11.40 14.11
C TYR A 629 14.26 12.32 13.54
N TYR A 630 13.37 11.73 12.75
CA TYR A 630 12.29 12.44 12.10
C TYR A 630 10.95 12.02 12.69
N GLN A 631 10.04 12.96 12.81
CA GLN A 631 8.68 12.65 13.24
C GLN A 631 8.00 11.76 12.20
N GLY A 632 7.43 10.64 12.63
CA GLY A 632 6.60 9.76 11.81
C GLY A 632 5.27 10.42 11.47
N ASP A 633 4.84 10.25 10.24
CA ASP A 633 3.53 10.71 9.74
C ASP A 633 2.77 9.57 9.02
N ILE A 634 3.38 8.41 8.86
CA ILE A 634 2.79 7.21 8.27
C ILE A 634 2.61 6.15 9.35
N SER A 635 1.38 5.68 9.51
CA SER A 635 1.01 4.65 10.48
C SER A 635 1.63 3.29 10.17
N SER A 636 2.17 2.65 11.21
CA SER A 636 2.58 1.26 11.13
C SER A 636 1.39 0.33 10.96
N HIS A 637 1.53 -0.65 10.10
CA HIS A 637 0.54 -1.71 9.88
C HIS A 637 0.85 -2.99 10.69
N ARG A 638 1.81 -2.93 11.61
CA ARG A 638 2.04 -3.99 12.60
C ARG A 638 0.83 -4.20 13.50
N LEU A 639 0.09 -3.12 13.76
CA LEU A 639 -1.11 -3.10 14.61
C LEU A 639 -0.86 -3.62 16.03
N ASP A 640 0.36 -3.47 16.51
CA ASP A 640 0.78 -3.70 17.88
C ASP A 640 1.11 -2.36 18.57
N VAL A 641 1.09 -2.37 19.90
CA VAL A 641 1.42 -1.17 20.68
C VAL A 641 2.94 -1.07 20.79
N THR A 642 3.49 0.08 20.43
CA THR A 642 4.90 0.38 20.68
C THR A 642 5.10 0.67 22.17
N LEU A 643 5.77 -0.24 22.85
CA LEU A 643 6.03 -0.14 24.28
C LEU A 643 7.32 0.65 24.57
N LYS A 644 7.37 1.35 25.69
CA LYS A 644 8.59 2.04 26.17
C LYS A 644 9.79 1.08 26.31
N SER A 645 9.54 -0.16 26.67
CA SER A 645 10.56 -1.22 26.74
C SER A 645 11.15 -1.61 25.39
N SER A 646 10.51 -1.28 24.27
CA SER A 646 11.08 -1.44 22.91
C SER A 646 12.07 -0.33 22.56
N ILE A 647 12.25 0.66 23.42
CA ILE A 647 13.19 1.75 23.30
C ILE A 647 14.46 1.35 24.04
N SER A 648 15.40 0.72 23.38
CA SER A 648 16.72 0.46 23.99
C SER A 648 17.60 1.71 23.92
N SER A 649 18.51 1.86 24.89
CA SER A 649 19.41 3.01 24.98
C SER A 649 20.37 3.16 23.80
N THR A 650 20.59 2.09 23.02
CA THR A 650 21.55 2.05 21.91
C THR A 650 20.91 2.19 20.53
N ASN A 651 19.61 1.85 20.38
CA ASN A 651 18.88 1.88 19.10
C ASN A 651 17.41 2.20 19.34
N ALA A 652 17.18 3.31 19.99
CA ALA A 652 15.84 3.70 20.40
C ALA A 652 14.88 3.85 19.22
N MET A 653 13.65 3.42 19.42
CA MET A 653 12.48 3.84 18.64
C MET A 653 11.87 5.07 19.32
N PRO A 654 12.46 6.27 19.23
CA PRO A 654 11.97 7.43 19.96
C PRO A 654 10.64 7.93 19.41
N ILE A 655 10.46 7.76 18.09
CA ILE A 655 9.30 8.26 17.36
C ILE A 655 8.03 7.46 17.65
N PRO A 656 8.01 6.13 17.63
CA PRO A 656 6.80 5.36 17.91
C PRO A 656 6.21 5.63 19.27
N TYR A 657 7.06 5.75 20.28
CA TYR A 657 6.61 6.08 21.62
C TYR A 657 5.97 7.46 21.69
N THR A 658 6.61 8.48 21.14
CA THR A 658 6.10 9.85 21.15
C THR A 658 4.89 10.05 20.23
N SER A 659 4.78 9.28 19.17
CA SER A 659 3.64 9.32 18.25
C SER A 659 2.44 8.52 18.74
N GLY A 660 2.67 7.55 19.64
CA GLY A 660 1.61 6.79 20.29
C GLY A 660 1.26 7.38 21.65
N CYS A 661 2.00 6.97 22.67
CA CYS A 661 1.71 7.36 24.06
C CYS A 661 2.05 8.83 24.35
N GLY A 662 3.09 9.38 23.73
CA GLY A 662 3.56 10.75 23.96
C GLY A 662 2.65 11.83 23.40
N SER A 663 1.65 11.51 22.58
CA SER A 663 0.62 12.47 22.17
C SER A 663 -0.34 12.83 23.32
N CYS A 664 -0.48 11.94 24.30
CA CYS A 664 -1.37 12.13 25.47
C CYS A 664 -0.61 12.16 26.80
N HIS A 665 0.58 11.60 26.86
CA HIS A 665 1.40 11.51 28.07
C HIS A 665 2.71 12.27 27.90
N SER A 666 2.92 13.29 28.70
CA SER A 666 4.23 13.94 28.79
C SER A 666 5.28 12.93 29.30
N THR A 667 6.50 13.07 28.86
CA THR A 667 7.63 12.17 28.95
C THR A 667 8.01 11.57 30.33
N SER A 668 7.34 11.94 31.38
CA SER A 668 7.73 11.60 32.76
C SER A 668 6.90 10.50 33.43
N GLY A 669 5.88 9.97 32.80
CA GLY A 669 4.88 9.14 33.50
C GLY A 669 4.63 7.72 32.95
N LEU A 670 5.40 7.23 31.95
CA LEU A 670 5.19 5.88 31.39
C LEU A 670 6.40 4.99 31.58
#